data_b3f73c229be37844170d82c1ce9d0c68
#
_entry.id   b3f73c229be37844170d82c1ce9d0c68
#
_cell.length_a   1.000
_cell.length_b   1.000
_cell.length_c   1.000
_cell.angle_alpha   90.00
_cell.angle_beta   90.00
_cell.angle_gamma   90.00
#
_symmetry.space_group_name_H-M   'P 1'
#
loop_
_entity.id
_entity.type
_entity.pdbx_description
1 polymer ?
#
loop_
_entity_poly.entity_id
_entity_poly.type
_entity_poly.pdbx_seq_one_letter_code
_entity_poly.pdbx_strand_id
1 'polypeptide(L)'
;MFIQNPPFLTQQPRPSVQLAILLTLLWAALPLGLGLPAGIMLLFCVLLAVRFLLVQMQVGKIALPVIVLLMVASVLLVWQQLGTIIGRDGGISLLLLMIMLKSYEGSSRRDWQVLLLAMLFLIGSSVLLDQSPLTGLWVLLGLLAVCLCFAMLGGLPVRQAFGRSLSALLLTLPLMAVLFVAVPRKNEPLWRIPQTQEGKAKTGLSNTMQPGSISELVQSDEQVANITFSGTTPDKQQMYWRAIIMAEFDGNTWRALPEQLIDNSLGRRAATGRAVDYQIVVRDQAGALPALDYPSGALPQGTVMRSGDIIRAQRSREGLRRLSLQASLGDKLPQALTASQYNFYTRLPGGNERTRQLAAGWAKQSSGDSRQIIRKALDYYRRNNFSYTLQPSKTEGRNGVDAFMFGSKQGFCEHYAQSFVVMMRAAGLPARVVTGYLGGEYFQNGDFWQLRGRDAHAWTEVWLPEEQVWWRVDPTTAVSEVRAAGGIQQALPEGEQQVFERGNSDWQRWSATGQYYWQQWVVNYDQTRQNSLLAALGLAGLGRAALLLVFAVGSLLAALPLIWWWRRGRREDIRPLDDGLNLIKQTLLGRDDPKLPGITSAELRQLMADNGMQDEKLIALLQQYESWRYASDRLPAESEQRAWFKQVKKVLKPYRKE
;
A
#
# COMPACT_ATOMS: atom_id res chain seq x y z
N MET A 1 45.56 3.01 8.70
CA MET A 1 45.50 4.47 8.66
C MET A 1 44.09 4.89 9.07
N PHE A 2 43.85 5.19 10.35
CA PHE A 2 42.52 5.59 10.85
C PHE A 2 42.28 7.03 10.40
N ILE A 3 41.29 7.21 9.53
CA ILE A 3 40.82 8.54 9.14
C ILE A 3 40.24 9.19 10.40
N GLN A 4 40.96 10.11 11.02
CA GLN A 4 40.45 10.92 12.14
C GLN A 4 39.22 11.70 11.62
N ASN A 5 38.08 11.44 12.22
CA ASN A 5 36.84 12.19 11.90
C ASN A 5 37.09 13.68 12.17
N PRO A 6 36.69 14.58 11.26
CA PRO A 6 36.81 16.01 11.50
C PRO A 6 36.12 16.40 12.80
N PRO A 7 36.67 17.31 13.62
CA PRO A 7 36.18 17.66 14.97
C PRO A 7 34.70 18.11 14.98
N PHE A 8 34.17 18.59 13.87
CA PHE A 8 32.77 18.94 13.69
C PHE A 8 31.82 17.74 13.81
N LEU A 9 32.23 16.56 13.37
CA LEU A 9 31.40 15.35 13.39
C LEU A 9 31.33 14.68 14.76
N THR A 10 32.27 14.99 15.66
CA THR A 10 32.33 14.43 17.02
C THR A 10 31.49 15.20 18.03
N GLN A 11 31.05 16.43 17.71
CA GLN A 11 30.24 17.26 18.58
C GLN A 11 28.79 16.77 18.65
N GLN A 12 28.17 16.84 19.83
CA GLN A 12 26.73 16.61 19.98
C GLN A 12 25.93 17.74 19.30
N PRO A 13 24.85 17.37 18.56
CA PRO A 13 23.95 18.39 18.03
C PRO A 13 23.16 19.08 19.14
N ARG A 14 22.71 20.31 18.89
CA ARG A 14 21.87 21.08 19.83
C ARG A 14 20.62 20.27 20.21
N PRO A 15 20.11 20.37 21.44
CA PRO A 15 18.89 19.66 21.86
C PRO A 15 17.69 19.89 20.93
N SER A 16 17.52 21.11 20.40
CA SER A 16 16.46 21.43 19.45
C SER A 16 16.54 20.61 18.15
N VAL A 17 17.74 20.31 17.67
CA VAL A 17 17.95 19.47 16.48
C VAL A 17 17.66 18.01 16.80
N GLN A 18 18.08 17.53 17.99
CA GLN A 18 17.78 16.17 18.43
C GLN A 18 16.26 15.95 18.55
N LEU A 19 15.53 16.92 19.14
CA LEU A 19 14.07 16.88 19.25
C LEU A 19 13.40 16.89 17.88
N ALA A 20 13.87 17.69 16.93
CA ALA A 20 13.35 17.70 15.57
C ALA A 20 13.51 16.32 14.88
N ILE A 21 14.64 15.64 15.11
CA ILE A 21 14.87 14.28 14.59
C ILE A 21 13.94 13.27 15.25
N LEU A 22 13.70 13.35 16.56
CA LEU A 22 12.76 12.48 17.27
C LEU A 22 11.31 12.70 16.81
N LEU A 23 10.91 13.95 16.54
CA LEU A 23 9.61 14.27 15.95
C LEU A 23 9.48 13.71 14.52
N THR A 24 10.56 13.75 13.74
CA THR A 24 10.60 13.12 12.40
C THR A 24 10.48 11.59 12.50
N LEU A 25 11.06 10.97 13.54
CA LEU A 25 10.90 9.55 13.81
C LEU A 25 9.46 9.20 14.20
N LEU A 26 8.83 10.01 15.02
CA LEU A 26 7.40 9.87 15.34
C LEU A 26 6.55 9.97 14.07
N TRP A 27 6.80 10.98 13.23
CA TRP A 27 6.14 11.13 11.93
C TRP A 27 6.27 9.87 11.07
N ALA A 28 7.49 9.33 10.95
CA ALA A 28 7.76 8.12 10.16
C ALA A 28 7.03 6.87 10.71
N ALA A 29 6.79 6.82 12.03
CA ALA A 29 6.13 5.69 12.70
C ALA A 29 4.59 5.73 12.63
N LEU A 30 3.97 6.92 12.48
CA LEU A 30 2.51 7.07 12.53
C LEU A 30 1.74 6.17 11.55
N PRO A 31 2.09 6.09 10.25
CA PRO A 31 1.39 5.21 9.32
C PRO A 31 1.51 3.73 9.68
N LEU A 32 2.62 3.34 10.31
CA LEU A 32 2.88 1.97 10.72
C LEU A 32 1.97 1.53 11.88
N GLY A 33 1.52 2.50 12.70
CA GLY A 33 0.64 2.25 13.85
C GLY A 33 -0.70 1.64 13.50
N LEU A 34 -1.19 1.83 12.28
CA LEU A 34 -2.44 1.23 11.80
C LEU A 34 -2.27 -0.25 11.38
N GLY A 35 -1.05 -0.66 11.02
CA GLY A 35 -0.77 -2.00 10.52
C GLY A 35 0.00 -2.90 11.49
N LEU A 36 0.63 -2.35 12.53
CA LEU A 36 1.43 -3.09 13.49
C LEU A 36 0.68 -3.38 14.80
N PRO A 37 1.02 -4.47 15.53
CA PRO A 37 0.40 -4.78 16.82
C PRO A 37 0.55 -3.66 17.84
N ALA A 38 -0.51 -3.41 18.61
CA ALA A 38 -0.57 -2.31 19.58
C ALA A 38 0.56 -2.35 20.65
N GLY A 39 1.00 -3.53 21.07
CA GLY A 39 2.08 -3.67 22.05
C GLY A 39 3.44 -3.20 21.53
N ILE A 40 3.72 -3.40 20.23
CA ILE A 40 4.95 -2.91 19.58
C ILE A 40 4.93 -1.38 19.51
N MET A 41 3.78 -0.79 19.13
CA MET A 41 3.60 0.65 19.08
C MET A 41 3.66 1.29 20.47
N LEU A 42 3.11 0.62 21.49
CA LEU A 42 3.19 1.08 22.88
C LEU A 42 4.65 1.13 23.35
N LEU A 43 5.44 0.06 23.12
CA LEU A 43 6.86 0.05 23.46
C LEU A 43 7.62 1.17 22.74
N PHE A 44 7.36 1.36 21.44
CA PHE A 44 7.95 2.47 20.68
C PHE A 44 7.62 3.84 21.30
N CYS A 45 6.35 4.10 21.62
CA CYS A 45 5.92 5.36 22.22
C CYS A 45 6.55 5.60 23.60
N VAL A 46 6.64 4.56 24.43
CA VAL A 46 7.30 4.65 25.75
C VAL A 46 8.79 4.98 25.57
N LEU A 47 9.49 4.26 24.70
CA LEU A 47 10.90 4.53 24.42
C LEU A 47 11.08 5.95 23.87
N LEU A 48 10.24 6.38 22.94
CA LEU A 48 10.31 7.73 22.37
C LEU A 48 10.11 8.81 23.45
N ALA A 49 9.11 8.64 24.32
CA ALA A 49 8.84 9.57 25.42
C ALA A 49 10.03 9.66 26.40
N VAL A 50 10.58 8.52 26.80
CA VAL A 50 11.77 8.46 27.66
C VAL A 50 12.95 9.17 26.98
N ARG A 51 13.20 8.89 25.67
CA ARG A 51 14.31 9.55 24.95
C ARG A 51 14.10 11.07 24.86
N PHE A 52 12.88 11.51 24.62
CA PHE A 52 12.52 12.92 24.59
C PHE A 52 12.86 13.62 25.92
N LEU A 53 12.52 13.01 27.05
CA LEU A 53 12.85 13.50 28.39
C LEU A 53 14.37 13.54 28.61
N LEU A 54 15.09 12.49 28.23
CA LEU A 54 16.55 12.42 28.36
C LEU A 54 17.26 13.53 27.55
N VAL A 55 16.75 13.86 26.36
CA VAL A 55 17.28 14.99 25.57
C VAL A 55 17.05 16.31 26.27
N GLN A 56 15.87 16.52 26.90
CA GLN A 56 15.60 17.72 27.66
C GLN A 56 16.48 17.81 28.91
N MET A 57 16.74 16.69 29.58
CA MET A 57 17.65 16.60 30.75
C MET A 57 19.13 16.62 30.34
N GLN A 58 19.44 16.75 29.05
CA GLN A 58 20.80 16.74 28.50
C GLN A 58 21.63 15.48 28.82
N VAL A 59 20.95 14.35 29.06
CA VAL A 59 21.61 13.05 29.25
C VAL A 59 22.05 12.52 27.89
N GLY A 60 23.37 12.37 27.71
CA GLY A 60 23.94 12.05 26.39
C GLY A 60 23.81 10.58 26.00
N LYS A 61 24.31 9.66 26.81
CA LYS A 61 24.38 8.22 26.51
C LYS A 61 23.75 7.40 27.61
N ILE A 62 23.12 6.30 27.21
CA ILE A 62 22.72 5.23 28.11
C ILE A 62 23.80 4.12 28.05
N ALA A 63 23.97 3.40 29.17
CA ALA A 63 24.91 2.30 29.25
C ALA A 63 24.58 1.20 28.22
N LEU A 64 25.58 0.71 27.51
CA LEU A 64 25.43 -0.31 26.46
C LEU A 64 24.65 -1.56 26.93
N PRO A 65 24.86 -2.10 28.15
CA PRO A 65 24.09 -3.26 28.64
C PRO A 65 22.57 -3.02 28.66
N VAL A 66 22.14 -1.79 28.99
CA VAL A 66 20.70 -1.44 29.00
C VAL A 66 20.13 -1.44 27.57
N ILE A 67 20.88 -0.92 26.61
CA ILE A 67 20.47 -0.92 25.18
C ILE A 67 20.38 -2.35 24.66
N VAL A 68 21.35 -3.20 25.00
CA VAL A 68 21.33 -4.63 24.62
C VAL A 68 20.14 -5.36 25.25
N LEU A 69 19.83 -5.10 26.52
CA LEU A 69 18.66 -5.67 27.20
C LEU A 69 17.35 -5.25 26.49
N LEU A 70 17.21 -3.96 26.18
CA LEU A 70 16.05 -3.44 25.45
C LEU A 70 15.95 -4.01 24.03
N MET A 71 17.07 -4.26 23.37
CA MET A 71 17.12 -4.89 22.05
C MET A 71 16.59 -6.33 22.12
N VAL A 72 17.07 -7.12 23.09
CA VAL A 72 16.60 -8.49 23.31
C VAL A 72 15.10 -8.50 23.65
N ALA A 73 14.66 -7.61 24.56
CA ALA A 73 13.26 -7.47 24.90
C ALA A 73 12.39 -7.08 23.67
N SER A 74 12.89 -6.21 22.79
CA SER A 74 12.22 -5.83 21.54
C SER A 74 12.05 -7.01 20.59
N VAL A 75 13.09 -7.82 20.40
CA VAL A 75 13.05 -9.02 19.56
C VAL A 75 12.06 -10.04 20.12
N LEU A 76 12.08 -10.29 21.44
CA LEU A 76 11.16 -11.21 22.10
C LEU A 76 9.71 -10.74 21.99
N LEU A 77 9.44 -9.44 22.17
CA LEU A 77 8.11 -8.86 22.00
C LEU A 77 7.58 -9.04 20.58
N VAL A 78 8.40 -8.76 19.57
CA VAL A 78 8.02 -8.94 18.17
C VAL A 78 7.72 -10.42 17.89
N TRP A 79 8.56 -11.32 18.38
CA TRP A 79 8.32 -12.76 18.22
C TRP A 79 7.04 -13.23 18.94
N GLN A 80 6.79 -12.75 20.16
CA GLN A 80 5.59 -13.09 20.92
C GLN A 80 4.30 -12.60 20.23
N GLN A 81 4.31 -11.40 19.65
CA GLN A 81 3.09 -10.81 19.07
C GLN A 81 2.81 -11.25 17.63
N LEU A 82 3.85 -11.55 16.85
CA LEU A 82 3.73 -11.90 15.44
C LEU A 82 4.02 -13.39 15.15
N GLY A 83 4.48 -14.17 16.14
CA GLY A 83 4.90 -15.57 15.94
C GLY A 83 6.17 -15.73 15.10
N THR A 84 6.63 -14.67 14.45
CA THR A 84 7.81 -14.66 13.57
C THR A 84 8.50 -13.31 13.57
N ILE A 85 9.83 -13.33 13.44
CA ILE A 85 10.65 -12.13 13.21
C ILE A 85 10.98 -11.93 11.73
N ILE A 86 10.70 -12.96 10.89
CA ILE A 86 10.98 -12.95 9.46
C ILE A 86 9.68 -12.65 8.71
N GLY A 87 9.72 -11.72 7.78
CA GLY A 87 8.56 -11.31 7.01
C GLY A 87 8.37 -9.80 7.01
N ARG A 88 7.31 -9.33 6.35
CA ARG A 88 7.03 -7.89 6.21
C ARG A 88 6.81 -7.23 7.58
N ASP A 89 5.87 -7.73 8.35
CA ASP A 89 5.44 -7.10 9.60
C ASP A 89 6.50 -7.25 10.71
N GLY A 90 7.16 -8.41 10.79
CA GLY A 90 8.29 -8.64 11.69
C GLY A 90 9.49 -7.75 11.36
N GLY A 91 9.85 -7.66 10.08
CA GLY A 91 10.95 -6.82 9.61
C GLY A 91 10.72 -5.34 9.86
N ILE A 92 9.52 -4.81 9.57
CA ILE A 92 9.16 -3.40 9.80
C ILE A 92 9.14 -3.10 11.32
N SER A 93 8.59 -4.01 12.13
CA SER A 93 8.56 -3.87 13.59
C SER A 93 9.96 -3.80 14.20
N LEU A 94 10.84 -4.70 13.77
CA LEU A 94 12.24 -4.70 14.21
C LEU A 94 12.97 -3.44 13.73
N LEU A 95 12.79 -3.03 12.48
CA LEU A 95 13.39 -1.81 11.95
C LEU A 95 12.99 -0.58 12.78
N LEU A 96 11.69 -0.44 13.09
CA LEU A 96 11.16 0.65 13.90
C LEU A 96 11.82 0.68 15.29
N LEU A 97 11.83 -0.45 16.01
CA LEU A 97 12.39 -0.54 17.35
C LEU A 97 13.91 -0.38 17.36
N MET A 98 14.62 -0.93 16.37
CA MET A 98 16.08 -0.78 16.25
C MET A 98 16.49 0.67 15.95
N ILE A 99 15.76 1.38 15.08
CA ILE A 99 15.97 2.81 14.84
C ILE A 99 15.71 3.61 16.12
N MET A 100 14.65 3.27 16.86
CA MET A 100 14.37 3.91 18.15
C MET A 100 15.51 3.70 19.15
N LEU A 101 15.99 2.46 19.31
CA LEU A 101 17.10 2.12 20.20
C LEU A 101 18.42 2.78 19.75
N LYS A 102 18.65 2.90 18.45
CA LYS A 102 19.82 3.63 17.91
C LYS A 102 19.87 5.09 18.34
N SER A 103 18.71 5.72 18.57
CA SER A 103 18.67 7.10 19.07
C SER A 103 19.28 7.27 20.47
N TYR A 104 19.32 6.20 21.27
CA TYR A 104 19.92 6.19 22.62
C TYR A 104 21.47 6.12 22.60
N GLU A 105 22.05 5.61 21.52
CA GLU A 105 23.52 5.60 21.33
C GLU A 105 24.05 6.96 20.84
N GLY A 106 23.16 7.82 20.31
CA GLY A 106 23.50 9.07 19.62
C GLY A 106 24.27 10.06 20.48
N SER A 107 25.59 10.14 20.31
CA SER A 107 26.47 11.07 21.01
C SER A 107 27.18 12.03 20.07
N SER A 108 27.22 11.75 18.80
CA SER A 108 27.92 12.53 17.77
C SER A 108 26.98 12.89 16.62
N ARG A 109 27.30 13.94 15.87
CA ARG A 109 26.53 14.29 14.66
C ARG A 109 26.45 13.15 13.67
N ARG A 110 27.49 12.32 13.58
CA ARG A 110 27.55 11.14 12.73
C ARG A 110 26.49 10.12 13.13
N ASP A 111 26.27 9.87 14.42
CA ASP A 111 25.27 8.92 14.89
C ASP A 111 23.86 9.35 14.49
N TRP A 112 23.57 10.66 14.63
CA TRP A 112 22.29 11.24 14.20
C TRP A 112 22.11 11.23 12.67
N GLN A 113 23.19 11.37 11.90
CA GLN A 113 23.13 11.21 10.44
C GLN A 113 22.79 9.77 10.06
N VAL A 114 23.40 8.78 10.70
CA VAL A 114 23.06 7.36 10.49
C VAL A 114 21.61 7.07 10.83
N LEU A 115 21.12 7.66 11.94
CA LEU A 115 19.70 7.54 12.33
C LEU A 115 18.78 8.10 11.24
N LEU A 116 19.06 9.29 10.71
CA LEU A 116 18.28 9.90 9.62
C LEU A 116 18.30 9.05 8.34
N LEU A 117 19.45 8.46 7.99
CA LEU A 117 19.53 7.54 6.85
C LEU A 117 18.70 6.28 7.08
N ALA A 118 18.71 5.71 8.30
CA ALA A 118 17.87 4.58 8.63
C ALA A 118 16.36 4.92 8.58
N MET A 119 15.98 6.16 8.96
CA MET A 119 14.59 6.63 8.84
C MET A 119 14.09 6.64 7.40
N LEU A 120 14.94 6.83 6.38
CA LEU A 120 14.52 6.74 4.98
C LEU A 120 13.97 5.36 4.64
N PHE A 121 14.59 4.30 5.18
CA PHE A 121 14.08 2.93 5.03
C PHE A 121 12.75 2.75 5.75
N LEU A 122 12.61 3.33 6.96
CA LEU A 122 11.37 3.26 7.73
C LEU A 122 10.22 3.99 7.00
N ILE A 123 10.46 5.20 6.50
CA ILE A 123 9.49 5.96 5.70
C ILE A 123 9.11 5.17 4.44
N GLY A 124 10.10 4.58 3.74
CA GLY A 124 9.84 3.74 2.58
C GLY A 124 9.04 2.48 2.89
N SER A 125 9.20 1.91 4.10
CA SER A 125 8.47 0.71 4.50
C SER A 125 6.96 0.93 4.69
N SER A 126 6.51 2.17 4.91
CA SER A 126 5.07 2.49 4.99
C SER A 126 4.33 2.16 3.68
N VAL A 127 5.01 2.27 2.52
CA VAL A 127 4.45 1.92 1.20
C VAL A 127 4.19 0.41 1.07
N LEU A 128 4.90 -0.43 1.84
CA LEU A 128 4.65 -1.88 1.86
C LEU A 128 3.36 -2.24 2.60
N LEU A 129 2.90 -1.38 3.53
CA LEU A 129 1.67 -1.58 4.29
C LEU A 129 0.47 -0.97 3.57
N ASP A 130 0.62 0.24 3.03
CA ASP A 130 -0.44 0.95 2.32
C ASP A 130 0.14 1.70 1.11
N GLN A 131 -0.53 1.56 -0.05
CA GLN A 131 -0.16 2.16 -1.32
C GLN A 131 -1.15 3.26 -1.74
N SER A 132 -1.78 3.93 -0.79
CA SER A 132 -2.71 5.03 -1.06
C SER A 132 -1.98 6.33 -1.46
N PRO A 133 -2.67 7.28 -2.13
CA PRO A 133 -2.12 8.62 -2.41
C PRO A 133 -1.70 9.37 -1.14
N LEU A 134 -2.43 9.16 -0.04
CA LEU A 134 -2.13 9.77 1.26
C LEU A 134 -0.79 9.27 1.80
N THR A 135 -0.52 7.97 1.70
CA THR A 135 0.79 7.41 2.07
C THR A 135 1.90 7.97 1.18
N GLY A 136 1.65 8.16 -0.11
CA GLY A 136 2.59 8.84 -1.01
C GLY A 136 2.92 10.27 -0.56
N LEU A 137 1.91 11.06 -0.21
CA LEU A 137 2.09 12.41 0.33
C LEU A 137 2.83 12.38 1.68
N TRP A 138 2.50 11.42 2.55
CA TRP A 138 3.16 11.22 3.84
C TRP A 138 4.65 10.94 3.69
N VAL A 139 5.02 10.08 2.74
CA VAL A 139 6.42 9.78 2.39
C VAL A 139 7.13 11.04 1.91
N LEU A 140 6.53 11.85 1.03
CA LEU A 140 7.14 13.11 0.56
C LEU A 140 7.38 14.10 1.70
N LEU A 141 6.42 14.26 2.61
CA LEU A 141 6.58 15.11 3.79
C LEU A 141 7.65 14.56 4.74
N GLY A 142 7.71 13.24 4.92
CA GLY A 142 8.75 12.58 5.69
C GLY A 142 10.16 12.79 5.10
N LEU A 143 10.30 12.67 3.78
CA LEU A 143 11.55 12.97 3.07
C LEU A 143 11.97 14.44 3.27
N LEU A 144 11.02 15.37 3.15
CA LEU A 144 11.27 16.79 3.43
C LEU A 144 11.75 17.01 4.87
N ALA A 145 11.12 16.36 5.86
CA ALA A 145 11.50 16.43 7.26
C ALA A 145 12.91 15.86 7.51
N VAL A 146 13.26 14.73 6.89
CA VAL A 146 14.62 14.16 6.96
C VAL A 146 15.64 15.11 6.34
N CYS A 147 15.38 15.67 5.16
CA CYS A 147 16.26 16.65 4.51
C CYS A 147 16.44 17.91 5.37
N LEU A 148 15.34 18.39 5.98
CA LEU A 148 15.37 19.51 6.92
C LEU A 148 16.28 19.22 8.12
N CYS A 149 16.14 18.04 8.74
CA CYS A 149 16.98 17.63 9.86
C CYS A 149 18.47 17.49 9.45
N PHE A 150 18.77 16.98 8.26
CA PHE A 150 20.15 16.97 7.74
C PHE A 150 20.73 18.38 7.60
N ALA A 151 19.95 19.32 7.05
CA ALA A 151 20.38 20.70 6.90
C ALA A 151 20.59 21.39 8.27
N MET A 152 19.73 21.11 9.25
CA MET A 152 19.87 21.60 10.64
C MET A 152 21.09 21.01 11.35
N LEU A 153 21.39 19.71 11.13
CA LEU A 153 22.62 19.08 11.61
C LEU A 153 23.87 19.74 11.01
N GLY A 154 23.77 20.24 9.78
CA GLY A 154 24.81 21.05 9.12
C GLY A 154 24.99 22.46 9.71
N GLY A 155 24.15 22.85 10.68
CA GLY A 155 24.24 24.15 11.37
C GLY A 155 23.39 25.26 10.74
N LEU A 156 22.52 24.94 9.77
CA LEU A 156 21.62 25.94 9.17
C LEU A 156 20.46 26.28 10.11
N PRO A 157 20.04 27.55 10.17
CA PRO A 157 18.83 27.94 10.87
C PRO A 157 17.60 27.34 10.16
N VAL A 158 16.53 27.03 10.92
CA VAL A 158 15.33 26.29 10.45
C VAL A 158 14.77 26.89 9.16
N ARG A 159 14.61 28.21 9.06
CA ARG A 159 14.06 28.88 7.88
C ARG A 159 14.89 28.63 6.61
N GLN A 160 16.21 28.71 6.71
CA GLN A 160 17.11 28.45 5.58
C GLN A 160 17.18 26.95 5.25
N ALA A 161 17.20 26.10 6.30
CA ALA A 161 17.18 24.65 6.15
C ALA A 161 15.90 24.21 5.40
N PHE A 162 14.74 24.73 5.76
CA PHE A 162 13.47 24.44 5.08
C PHE A 162 13.50 24.86 3.60
N GLY A 163 13.89 26.10 3.31
CA GLY A 163 13.97 26.59 1.92
C GLY A 163 14.92 25.74 1.07
N ARG A 164 16.10 25.38 1.59
CA ARG A 164 17.07 24.52 0.87
C ARG A 164 16.56 23.10 0.68
N SER A 165 15.92 22.51 1.70
CA SER A 165 15.36 21.16 1.61
C SER A 165 14.20 21.09 0.62
N LEU A 166 13.30 22.07 0.64
CA LEU A 166 12.19 22.16 -0.30
C LEU A 166 12.71 22.36 -1.73
N SER A 167 13.68 23.25 -1.94
CA SER A 167 14.29 23.48 -3.26
C SER A 167 14.97 22.22 -3.77
N ALA A 168 15.70 21.48 -2.92
CA ALA A 168 16.35 20.23 -3.29
C ALA A 168 15.29 19.19 -3.71
N LEU A 169 14.21 19.03 -2.93
CA LEU A 169 13.12 18.10 -3.24
C LEU A 169 12.44 18.44 -4.58
N LEU A 170 12.11 19.72 -4.79
CA LEU A 170 11.48 20.18 -6.05
C LEU A 170 12.40 19.96 -7.26
N LEU A 171 13.69 20.20 -7.11
CA LEU A 171 14.67 19.99 -8.18
C LEU A 171 14.90 18.50 -8.51
N THR A 172 14.58 17.57 -7.60
CA THR A 172 14.65 16.14 -7.88
C THR A 172 13.42 15.59 -8.62
N LEU A 173 12.28 16.30 -8.63
CA LEU A 173 11.04 15.84 -9.27
C LEU A 173 11.19 15.52 -10.78
N PRO A 174 11.84 16.35 -11.61
CA PRO A 174 12.04 16.03 -13.02
C PRO A 174 12.84 14.74 -13.22
N LEU A 175 13.90 14.56 -12.43
CA LEU A 175 14.70 13.33 -12.46
C LEU A 175 13.90 12.11 -12.02
N MET A 176 13.10 12.26 -10.96
CA MET A 176 12.19 11.20 -10.49
C MET A 176 11.19 10.80 -11.57
N ALA A 177 10.58 11.77 -12.26
CA ALA A 177 9.63 11.51 -13.35
C ALA A 177 10.28 10.75 -14.51
N VAL A 178 11.48 11.15 -14.93
CA VAL A 178 12.24 10.45 -15.97
C VAL A 178 12.56 9.01 -15.54
N LEU A 179 13.08 8.81 -14.33
CA LEU A 179 13.41 7.49 -13.81
C LEU A 179 12.16 6.61 -13.65
N PHE A 180 11.02 7.19 -13.23
CA PHE A 180 9.76 6.46 -13.11
C PHE A 180 9.30 5.86 -14.44
N VAL A 181 9.46 6.61 -15.53
CA VAL A 181 9.12 6.15 -16.89
C VAL A 181 10.20 5.21 -17.45
N ALA A 182 11.48 5.50 -17.17
CA ALA A 182 12.61 4.80 -17.78
C ALA A 182 12.88 3.40 -17.20
N VAL A 183 12.69 3.22 -15.89
CA VAL A 183 13.03 1.94 -15.23
C VAL A 183 12.08 0.82 -15.69
N PRO A 184 12.62 -0.25 -16.33
CA PRO A 184 11.79 -1.35 -16.82
C PRO A 184 11.02 -2.02 -15.67
N ARG A 185 9.71 -2.18 -15.84
CA ARG A 185 8.84 -2.84 -14.86
C ARG A 185 8.84 -4.34 -15.10
N LYS A 186 9.21 -5.11 -14.09
CA LYS A 186 9.05 -6.56 -14.09
C LYS A 186 7.71 -6.92 -13.46
N ASN A 187 6.98 -7.82 -14.10
CA ASN A 187 5.69 -8.30 -13.59
C ASN A 187 5.84 -9.23 -12.38
N GLU A 188 7.05 -9.74 -12.14
CA GLU A 188 7.34 -10.61 -11.00
C GLU A 188 8.31 -9.94 -10.01
N PRO A 189 8.11 -10.13 -8.70
CA PRO A 189 9.03 -9.63 -7.69
C PRO A 189 10.40 -10.30 -7.83
N LEU A 190 11.49 -9.54 -7.62
CA LEU A 190 12.87 -10.03 -7.71
C LEU A 190 13.22 -11.02 -6.59
N TRP A 191 12.54 -10.95 -5.46
CA TRP A 191 12.67 -11.86 -4.31
C TRP A 191 11.30 -12.12 -3.68
N ARG A 192 11.17 -13.27 -3.05
CA ARG A 192 9.95 -13.64 -2.32
C ARG A 192 10.19 -13.41 -0.83
N ILE A 193 9.30 -12.65 -0.21
CA ILE A 193 9.20 -12.61 1.24
C ILE A 193 8.40 -13.84 1.65
N PRO A 194 8.89 -14.70 2.57
CA PRO A 194 8.11 -15.81 3.11
C PRO A 194 6.82 -15.26 3.72
N GLN A 195 5.68 -15.75 3.24
CA GLN A 195 4.38 -15.40 3.82
C GLN A 195 4.11 -16.35 4.97
N THR A 196 3.85 -15.83 6.15
CA THR A 196 3.23 -16.57 7.23
C THR A 196 1.76 -16.81 6.89
N GLN A 197 1.35 -18.07 6.79
CA GLN A 197 0.00 -18.51 6.43
C GLN A 197 -1.10 -18.12 7.45
N GLU A 198 -0.80 -17.40 8.52
CA GLU A 198 -1.72 -17.08 9.60
C GLU A 198 -2.19 -15.61 9.66
N GLY A 199 -2.17 -14.90 8.55
CA GLY A 199 -2.95 -13.67 8.43
C GLY A 199 -4.42 -14.03 8.25
N LYS A 200 -5.21 -14.04 9.33
CA LYS A 200 -6.69 -14.05 9.23
C LYS A 200 -7.08 -13.03 8.17
N ALA A 201 -7.64 -13.50 7.05
CA ALA A 201 -8.32 -12.66 6.08
C ALA A 201 -9.53 -12.02 6.78
N LYS A 202 -9.32 -10.91 7.48
CA LYS A 202 -10.38 -10.15 8.16
C LYS A 202 -11.25 -9.34 7.19
N THR A 203 -10.92 -9.31 5.89
CA THR A 203 -11.51 -8.38 4.93
C THR A 203 -11.64 -9.03 3.55
N GLY A 204 -12.58 -9.97 3.40
CA GLY A 204 -12.83 -10.57 2.10
C GLY A 204 -13.68 -11.84 2.17
N LEU A 205 -14.06 -12.36 1.00
CA LEU A 205 -14.79 -13.62 0.89
C LEU A 205 -13.95 -14.78 1.42
N SER A 206 -14.52 -15.60 2.27
CA SER A 206 -13.90 -16.79 2.84
C SER A 206 -14.22 -18.03 1.99
N ASN A 207 -13.36 -19.07 2.06
CA ASN A 207 -13.65 -20.41 1.51
C ASN A 207 -14.71 -21.18 2.32
N THR A 208 -15.24 -20.57 3.37
CA THR A 208 -16.35 -21.06 4.20
C THR A 208 -17.41 -19.99 4.35
N MET A 209 -18.68 -20.42 4.37
CA MET A 209 -19.83 -19.55 4.62
C MET A 209 -20.69 -20.16 5.72
N GLN A 210 -20.93 -19.38 6.76
CA GLN A 210 -21.85 -19.68 7.87
C GLN A 210 -22.89 -18.57 7.98
N PRO A 211 -24.05 -18.80 8.60
CA PRO A 211 -24.99 -17.74 8.93
C PRO A 211 -24.28 -16.60 9.67
N GLY A 212 -24.39 -15.36 9.19
CA GLY A 212 -23.71 -14.18 9.74
C GLY A 212 -22.43 -13.76 9.02
N SER A 213 -21.78 -14.65 8.26
CA SER A 213 -20.46 -14.36 7.66
C SER A 213 -20.49 -13.29 6.55
N ILE A 214 -21.53 -13.27 5.73
CA ILE A 214 -21.69 -12.25 4.68
C ILE A 214 -22.23 -10.95 5.28
N SER A 215 -23.15 -11.02 6.25
CA SER A 215 -23.66 -9.82 6.93
C SER A 215 -22.59 -9.05 7.69
N GLU A 216 -21.55 -9.70 8.22
CA GLU A 216 -20.37 -9.04 8.77
C GLU A 216 -19.51 -8.37 7.67
N LEU A 217 -19.30 -9.05 6.54
CA LEU A 217 -18.50 -8.53 5.43
C LEU A 217 -19.14 -7.29 4.79
N VAL A 218 -20.45 -7.27 4.68
CA VAL A 218 -21.22 -6.15 4.10
C VAL A 218 -21.11 -4.86 4.92
N GLN A 219 -20.79 -4.93 6.20
CA GLN A 219 -20.54 -3.75 7.04
C GLN A 219 -19.17 -3.10 6.75
N SER A 220 -18.32 -3.76 5.95
CA SER A 220 -17.04 -3.21 5.54
C SER A 220 -17.17 -2.36 4.28
N ASP A 221 -16.70 -1.11 4.36
CA ASP A 221 -16.60 -0.20 3.21
C ASP A 221 -15.25 -0.35 2.45
N GLU A 222 -14.50 -1.40 2.76
CA GLU A 222 -13.21 -1.67 2.12
C GLU A 222 -13.36 -1.91 0.62
N GLN A 223 -12.49 -1.26 -0.15
CA GLN A 223 -12.45 -1.42 -1.59
C GLN A 223 -11.94 -2.81 -1.98
N VAL A 224 -12.72 -3.52 -2.78
CA VAL A 224 -12.40 -4.84 -3.32
C VAL A 224 -11.80 -4.74 -4.71
N ALA A 225 -12.46 -4.02 -5.60
CA ALA A 225 -12.02 -3.89 -7.00
C ALA A 225 -12.51 -2.60 -7.63
N ASN A 226 -11.77 -2.16 -8.67
CA ASN A 226 -12.22 -1.14 -9.62
C ASN A 226 -12.36 -1.78 -10.99
N ILE A 227 -13.46 -1.47 -11.68
CA ILE A 227 -13.80 -2.05 -12.99
C ILE A 227 -14.02 -0.94 -14.01
N THR A 228 -13.44 -1.11 -15.19
CA THR A 228 -13.68 -0.24 -16.34
C THR A 228 -14.15 -1.11 -17.51
N PHE A 229 -15.32 -0.83 -18.04
CA PHE A 229 -15.85 -1.53 -19.19
C PHE A 229 -15.31 -0.94 -20.50
N SER A 230 -15.04 -1.82 -21.48
CA SER A 230 -14.67 -1.43 -22.84
C SER A 230 -15.91 -1.59 -23.73
N GLY A 231 -16.59 -0.50 -24.00
CA GLY A 231 -17.86 -0.51 -24.76
C GLY A 231 -19.10 -0.37 -23.88
N THR A 232 -20.14 -1.17 -24.15
CA THR A 232 -21.42 -1.00 -23.44
C THR A 232 -21.36 -1.59 -22.02
N THR A 233 -21.61 -0.77 -21.03
CA THR A 233 -21.75 -1.16 -19.63
C THR A 233 -23.01 -2.00 -19.42
N PRO A 234 -22.95 -3.13 -18.69
CA PRO A 234 -24.13 -3.89 -18.30
C PRO A 234 -25.00 -3.11 -17.29
N ASP A 235 -26.27 -3.46 -17.22
CA ASP A 235 -27.13 -2.97 -16.16
C ASP A 235 -26.65 -3.47 -14.79
N LYS A 236 -26.76 -2.64 -13.76
CA LYS A 236 -26.33 -2.96 -12.40
C LYS A 236 -26.89 -4.31 -11.91
N GLN A 237 -28.14 -4.62 -12.27
CA GLN A 237 -28.83 -5.88 -11.92
C GLN A 237 -28.20 -7.12 -12.54
N GLN A 238 -27.43 -6.95 -13.63
CA GLN A 238 -26.74 -8.04 -14.33
C GLN A 238 -25.30 -8.24 -13.83
N MET A 239 -24.81 -7.36 -12.95
CA MET A 239 -23.42 -7.40 -12.49
C MET A 239 -23.26 -8.37 -11.31
N TYR A 240 -23.32 -9.66 -11.58
CA TYR A 240 -22.97 -10.71 -10.63
C TYR A 240 -21.47 -11.04 -10.76
N TRP A 241 -20.70 -10.66 -9.77
CA TRP A 241 -19.25 -10.88 -9.72
C TRP A 241 -18.97 -12.15 -8.93
N ARG A 242 -18.93 -13.28 -9.60
CA ARG A 242 -18.68 -14.59 -8.98
C ARG A 242 -17.23 -14.73 -8.51
N ALA A 243 -17.03 -15.30 -7.33
CA ALA A 243 -15.70 -15.48 -6.76
C ALA A 243 -15.47 -16.90 -6.24
N ILE A 244 -16.43 -17.47 -5.49
CA ILE A 244 -16.29 -18.79 -4.88
C ILE A 244 -17.57 -19.59 -5.04
N ILE A 245 -17.45 -20.88 -5.38
CA ILE A 245 -18.57 -21.84 -5.33
C ILE A 245 -18.48 -22.59 -4.02
N MET A 246 -19.57 -22.57 -3.28
CA MET A 246 -19.79 -23.32 -2.04
C MET A 246 -20.67 -24.53 -2.35
N ALA A 247 -20.11 -25.72 -2.29
CA ALA A 247 -20.82 -26.94 -2.71
C ALA A 247 -20.89 -28.02 -1.64
N GLU A 248 -19.96 -28.05 -0.69
CA GLU A 248 -19.97 -29.00 0.43
C GLU A 248 -20.68 -28.39 1.63
N PHE A 249 -21.66 -29.11 2.18
CA PHE A 249 -22.47 -28.66 3.32
C PHE A 249 -22.42 -29.71 4.44
N ASP A 250 -22.03 -29.29 5.64
CA ASP A 250 -21.94 -30.15 6.83
C ASP A 250 -23.17 -30.10 7.75
N GLY A 251 -24.18 -29.29 7.42
CA GLY A 251 -25.39 -29.04 8.19
C GLY A 251 -25.46 -27.65 8.81
N ASN A 252 -24.34 -26.95 8.91
CA ASN A 252 -24.24 -25.58 9.41
C ASN A 252 -23.39 -24.69 8.51
N THR A 253 -22.27 -25.24 8.02
CA THR A 253 -21.25 -24.52 7.26
C THR A 253 -21.19 -25.01 5.82
N TRP A 254 -21.17 -24.09 4.88
CA TRP A 254 -20.83 -24.31 3.50
C TRP A 254 -19.33 -24.14 3.29
N ARG A 255 -18.73 -25.04 2.51
CA ARG A 255 -17.31 -25.00 2.14
C ARG A 255 -17.14 -24.89 0.64
N ALA A 256 -16.04 -24.27 0.22
CA ALA A 256 -15.68 -24.18 -1.16
C ALA A 256 -15.59 -25.57 -1.83
N LEU A 257 -15.90 -25.62 -3.12
CA LEU A 257 -15.84 -26.85 -3.93
C LEU A 257 -14.45 -27.47 -3.82
N PRO A 258 -14.35 -28.77 -3.42
CA PRO A 258 -13.08 -29.47 -3.35
C PRO A 258 -12.39 -29.55 -4.70
N GLU A 259 -11.06 -29.37 -4.74
CA GLU A 259 -10.28 -29.39 -6.00
C GLU A 259 -10.36 -30.74 -6.72
N GLN A 260 -10.56 -31.83 -6.00
CA GLN A 260 -10.66 -33.20 -6.53
C GLN A 260 -11.92 -33.44 -7.39
N LEU A 261 -12.95 -32.63 -7.24
CA LEU A 261 -14.19 -32.70 -8.03
C LEU A 261 -14.14 -31.81 -9.30
N ILE A 262 -12.98 -31.27 -9.58
CA ILE A 262 -12.73 -30.45 -10.76
C ILE A 262 -12.46 -31.36 -11.93
N ASP A 263 -13.51 -31.69 -12.68
CA ASP A 263 -13.38 -32.40 -13.93
C ASP A 263 -13.20 -31.40 -15.09
N ASN A 264 -11.96 -31.24 -15.54
CA ASN A 264 -11.62 -30.41 -16.69
C ASN A 264 -11.91 -31.10 -18.05
N SER A 265 -12.36 -32.34 -18.02
CA SER A 265 -12.51 -33.18 -19.24
C SER A 265 -13.87 -33.01 -19.93
N LEU A 266 -14.87 -32.49 -19.24
CA LEU A 266 -16.19 -32.24 -19.83
C LEU A 266 -16.15 -30.95 -20.65
N GLY A 267 -16.25 -31.09 -21.96
CA GLY A 267 -16.19 -30.01 -22.93
C GLY A 267 -17.05 -28.81 -22.52
N ARG A 268 -16.40 -27.70 -22.31
CA ARG A 268 -17.01 -26.44 -21.95
C ARG A 268 -17.81 -25.93 -23.16
N ARG A 269 -19.13 -25.90 -23.05
CA ARG A 269 -19.94 -25.15 -24.01
C ARG A 269 -19.84 -23.69 -23.69
N ALA A 270 -19.55 -22.84 -24.66
CA ALA A 270 -19.54 -21.39 -24.48
C ALA A 270 -20.88 -20.93 -23.94
N ALA A 271 -20.86 -20.09 -22.91
CA ALA A 271 -22.08 -19.44 -22.43
C ALA A 271 -22.67 -18.61 -23.59
N THR A 272 -23.96 -18.75 -23.84
CA THR A 272 -24.67 -18.10 -24.95
C THR A 272 -25.22 -16.74 -24.51
N GLY A 273 -24.35 -15.82 -24.12
CA GLY A 273 -24.76 -14.50 -23.66
C GLY A 273 -24.08 -13.38 -24.41
N ARG A 274 -24.48 -12.14 -24.12
CA ARG A 274 -23.82 -10.95 -24.67
C ARG A 274 -22.39 -10.87 -24.13
N ALA A 275 -21.40 -10.79 -25.03
CA ALA A 275 -20.02 -10.62 -24.64
C ALA A 275 -19.75 -9.19 -24.14
N VAL A 276 -19.00 -9.07 -23.06
CA VAL A 276 -18.60 -7.81 -22.46
C VAL A 276 -17.12 -7.86 -22.11
N ASP A 277 -16.37 -6.87 -22.59
CA ASP A 277 -14.95 -6.70 -22.31
C ASP A 277 -14.77 -5.70 -21.17
N TYR A 278 -13.93 -6.02 -20.20
CA TYR A 278 -13.67 -5.15 -19.07
C TYR A 278 -12.27 -5.33 -18.51
N GLN A 279 -11.76 -4.28 -17.87
CA GLN A 279 -10.59 -4.34 -17.02
C GLN A 279 -11.01 -4.30 -15.55
N ILE A 280 -10.41 -5.16 -14.75
CA ILE A 280 -10.60 -5.19 -13.30
C ILE A 280 -9.25 -5.00 -12.60
N VAL A 281 -9.20 -4.07 -11.65
CA VAL A 281 -8.10 -3.91 -10.71
C VAL A 281 -8.59 -4.39 -9.36
N VAL A 282 -8.14 -5.56 -8.95
CA VAL A 282 -8.64 -6.28 -7.79
C VAL A 282 -7.52 -6.57 -6.80
N ARG A 283 -7.83 -6.51 -5.51
CA ARG A 283 -6.96 -7.04 -4.47
C ARG A 283 -7.15 -8.56 -4.38
N ASP A 284 -6.03 -9.29 -4.38
CA ASP A 284 -6.06 -10.75 -4.26
C ASP A 284 -6.58 -11.14 -2.85
N GLN A 285 -7.68 -11.88 -2.81
CA GLN A 285 -8.32 -12.37 -1.60
C GLN A 285 -8.15 -13.89 -1.54
N ALA A 286 -7.07 -14.36 -0.95
CA ALA A 286 -6.77 -15.79 -0.82
C ALA A 286 -6.85 -16.57 -2.16
N GLY A 287 -6.48 -15.92 -3.27
CA GLY A 287 -6.50 -16.49 -4.62
C GLY A 287 -7.84 -16.41 -5.35
N ALA A 288 -8.94 -16.03 -4.71
CA ALA A 288 -10.23 -15.82 -5.36
C ALA A 288 -10.25 -14.45 -6.07
N LEU A 289 -10.63 -14.44 -7.34
CA LEU A 289 -10.70 -13.24 -8.17
C LEU A 289 -12.16 -13.07 -8.65
N PRO A 290 -12.85 -11.99 -8.22
CA PRO A 290 -14.20 -11.71 -8.70
C PRO A 290 -14.20 -11.56 -10.23
N ALA A 291 -15.07 -12.28 -10.89
CA ALA A 291 -15.26 -12.23 -12.34
C ALA A 291 -16.73 -12.03 -12.67
N LEU A 292 -17.00 -11.20 -13.67
CA LEU A 292 -18.36 -10.91 -14.10
C LEU A 292 -18.97 -12.17 -14.72
N ASP A 293 -20.11 -12.57 -14.21
CA ASP A 293 -20.97 -13.64 -14.73
C ASP A 293 -20.17 -14.91 -15.12
N TYR A 294 -20.10 -15.22 -16.42
CA TYR A 294 -19.34 -16.35 -16.94
C TYR A 294 -18.14 -15.88 -17.75
N PRO A 295 -16.92 -15.96 -17.19
CA PRO A 295 -15.71 -15.56 -17.90
C PRO A 295 -15.57 -16.30 -19.22
N SER A 296 -15.29 -15.57 -20.28
CA SER A 296 -15.08 -16.06 -21.64
C SER A 296 -13.74 -15.58 -22.20
N GLY A 297 -13.34 -16.07 -23.39
CA GLY A 297 -12.09 -15.66 -24.00
C GLY A 297 -10.83 -16.21 -23.33
N ALA A 298 -9.68 -15.63 -23.68
CA ALA A 298 -8.38 -16.02 -23.15
C ALA A 298 -8.16 -15.48 -21.73
N LEU A 299 -7.64 -16.31 -20.84
CA LEU A 299 -7.32 -15.89 -19.48
C LEU A 299 -5.99 -15.12 -19.43
N PRO A 300 -5.89 -14.06 -18.61
CA PRO A 300 -4.65 -13.36 -18.37
C PRO A 300 -3.58 -14.27 -17.75
N GLN A 301 -2.31 -13.97 -18.04
CA GLN A 301 -1.18 -14.72 -17.45
C GLN A 301 -1.24 -14.71 -15.90
N GLY A 302 -0.91 -15.84 -15.30
CA GLY A 302 -0.92 -16.03 -13.85
C GLY A 302 -2.31 -16.25 -13.25
N THR A 303 -3.32 -16.51 -14.09
CA THR A 303 -4.66 -16.92 -13.66
C THR A 303 -5.02 -18.29 -14.22
N VAL A 304 -5.91 -18.99 -13.53
CA VAL A 304 -6.46 -20.29 -13.98
C VAL A 304 -7.97 -20.28 -13.80
N MET A 305 -8.66 -20.95 -14.71
CA MET A 305 -10.06 -21.25 -14.57
C MET A 305 -10.22 -22.49 -13.69
N ARG A 306 -11.14 -22.44 -12.74
CA ARG A 306 -11.55 -23.56 -11.90
C ARG A 306 -13.00 -23.96 -12.22
N SER A 307 -13.42 -25.12 -11.72
CA SER A 307 -14.79 -25.61 -11.88
C SER A 307 -15.82 -24.54 -11.54
N GLY A 308 -16.85 -24.45 -12.37
CA GLY A 308 -17.93 -23.48 -12.22
C GLY A 308 -17.56 -22.08 -12.66
N ASP A 309 -16.60 -21.97 -13.55
CA ASP A 309 -16.16 -20.70 -14.15
C ASP A 309 -15.65 -19.66 -13.13
N ILE A 310 -14.94 -20.15 -12.12
CA ILE A 310 -14.24 -19.32 -11.13
C ILE A 310 -12.81 -19.04 -11.60
N ILE A 311 -12.41 -17.78 -11.62
CA ILE A 311 -11.03 -17.39 -11.87
C ILE A 311 -10.26 -17.39 -10.55
N ARG A 312 -9.12 -18.09 -10.55
CA ARG A 312 -8.17 -18.04 -9.43
C ARG A 312 -6.80 -17.59 -9.88
N ALA A 313 -6.11 -16.89 -9.01
CA ALA A 313 -4.70 -16.64 -9.17
C ALA A 313 -3.90 -17.94 -9.01
N GLN A 314 -2.98 -18.23 -9.94
CA GLN A 314 -2.07 -19.38 -9.81
C GLN A 314 -1.20 -19.29 -8.55
N ARG A 315 -0.86 -18.07 -8.17
CA ARG A 315 -0.10 -17.76 -6.95
C ARG A 315 -0.77 -16.56 -6.30
N SER A 316 -1.11 -16.66 -5.02
CA SER A 316 -1.56 -15.51 -4.24
C SER A 316 -0.45 -14.48 -4.18
N ARG A 317 -0.79 -13.21 -4.38
CA ARG A 317 0.13 -12.09 -4.37
C ARG A 317 -0.49 -10.97 -3.55
N GLU A 318 0.24 -10.45 -2.58
CA GLU A 318 -0.16 -9.22 -1.92
C GLU A 318 -0.16 -8.04 -2.89
N GLY A 319 -1.18 -7.21 -2.81
CA GLY A 319 -1.33 -6.01 -3.63
C GLY A 319 -2.45 -6.10 -4.65
N LEU A 320 -2.49 -5.10 -5.52
CA LEU A 320 -3.49 -4.98 -6.56
C LEU A 320 -3.05 -5.72 -7.82
N ARG A 321 -3.99 -6.42 -8.43
CA ARG A 321 -3.81 -7.13 -9.69
C ARG A 321 -4.72 -6.55 -10.75
N ARG A 322 -4.16 -6.19 -11.90
CA ARG A 322 -4.94 -5.75 -13.07
C ARG A 322 -5.12 -6.94 -14.01
N LEU A 323 -6.35 -7.14 -14.43
CA LEU A 323 -6.73 -8.20 -15.36
C LEU A 323 -7.63 -7.61 -16.45
N SER A 324 -7.37 -7.94 -17.70
CA SER A 324 -8.28 -7.70 -18.81
C SER A 324 -9.05 -8.98 -19.05
N LEU A 325 -10.35 -8.95 -18.92
CA LEU A 325 -11.24 -10.11 -18.95
C LEU A 325 -12.39 -9.87 -19.91
N GLN A 326 -12.89 -10.95 -20.47
CA GLN A 326 -14.13 -10.99 -21.22
C GLN A 326 -15.13 -11.87 -20.47
N ALA A 327 -16.38 -11.45 -20.41
CA ALA A 327 -17.49 -12.20 -19.83
C ALA A 327 -18.62 -12.38 -20.83
N SER A 328 -19.33 -13.50 -20.72
CA SER A 328 -20.61 -13.72 -21.37
C SER A 328 -21.71 -13.49 -20.31
N LEU A 329 -22.54 -12.45 -20.51
CA LEU A 329 -23.65 -12.17 -19.61
C LEU A 329 -24.79 -13.17 -19.85
N GLY A 330 -25.30 -13.75 -18.77
CA GLY A 330 -26.42 -14.67 -18.83
C GLY A 330 -26.72 -15.28 -17.47
N ASP A 331 -27.84 -15.96 -17.37
CA ASP A 331 -28.27 -16.67 -16.17
C ASP A 331 -28.05 -18.19 -16.26
N LYS A 332 -27.55 -18.69 -17.42
CA LYS A 332 -27.39 -20.12 -17.68
C LYS A 332 -25.96 -20.44 -18.13
N LEU A 333 -25.37 -21.45 -17.50
CA LEU A 333 -24.06 -22.00 -17.85
C LEU A 333 -24.26 -23.45 -18.34
N PRO A 334 -24.08 -23.73 -19.64
CA PRO A 334 -24.15 -25.08 -20.18
C PRO A 334 -23.04 -25.97 -19.59
N GLN A 335 -23.41 -27.01 -18.88
CA GLN A 335 -22.51 -28.02 -18.32
C GLN A 335 -23.26 -29.33 -18.10
N ALA A 336 -22.77 -30.41 -18.69
CA ALA A 336 -23.22 -31.77 -18.35
C ALA A 336 -22.63 -32.17 -16.99
N LEU A 337 -23.38 -32.92 -16.18
CA LEU A 337 -22.88 -33.49 -14.93
C LEU A 337 -22.68 -35.00 -15.09
N THR A 338 -21.58 -35.50 -14.51
CA THR A 338 -21.42 -36.95 -14.32
C THR A 338 -22.34 -37.44 -13.20
N ALA A 339 -22.60 -38.73 -13.13
CA ALA A 339 -23.39 -39.32 -12.05
C ALA A 339 -22.79 -39.02 -10.64
N SER A 340 -21.47 -39.01 -10.54
CA SER A 340 -20.75 -38.66 -9.31
C SER A 340 -20.99 -37.21 -8.91
N GLN A 341 -20.90 -36.28 -9.87
CA GLN A 341 -21.16 -34.85 -9.64
C GLN A 341 -22.64 -34.61 -9.29
N TYR A 342 -23.55 -35.28 -9.99
CA TYR A 342 -24.98 -35.21 -9.67
C TYR A 342 -25.24 -35.62 -8.22
N ASN A 343 -24.73 -36.78 -7.79
CA ASN A 343 -24.85 -37.27 -6.43
C ASN A 343 -24.19 -36.34 -5.41
N PHE A 344 -23.06 -35.72 -5.75
CA PHE A 344 -22.40 -34.74 -4.88
C PHE A 344 -23.25 -33.48 -4.67
N TYR A 345 -23.79 -32.92 -5.76
CA TYR A 345 -24.58 -31.67 -5.69
C TYR A 345 -26.01 -31.86 -5.17
N THR A 346 -26.48 -33.09 -5.02
CA THR A 346 -27.77 -33.41 -4.36
C THR A 346 -27.60 -33.87 -2.93
N ARG A 347 -26.37 -34.12 -2.47
CA ARG A 347 -26.10 -34.66 -1.12
C ARG A 347 -26.47 -33.62 -0.05
N LEU A 348 -27.15 -34.11 1.00
CA LEU A 348 -27.51 -33.35 2.22
C LEU A 348 -27.11 -34.16 3.46
N PRO A 349 -26.51 -33.55 4.49
CA PRO A 349 -26.34 -34.16 5.80
C PRO A 349 -27.68 -34.29 6.54
N GLY A 350 -27.74 -35.02 7.65
CA GLY A 350 -28.95 -35.11 8.47
C GLY A 350 -29.39 -33.77 9.05
N GLY A 351 -30.68 -33.65 9.37
CA GLY A 351 -31.31 -32.43 9.88
C GLY A 351 -32.19 -31.70 8.86
N ASN A 352 -32.87 -30.66 9.29
CA ASN A 352 -33.80 -29.82 8.51
C ASN A 352 -34.95 -30.62 7.90
N GLU A 353 -35.55 -31.50 8.69
CA GLU A 353 -36.55 -32.46 8.22
C GLU A 353 -37.83 -31.79 7.68
N ARG A 354 -38.28 -30.68 8.28
CA ARG A 354 -39.46 -29.95 7.82
C ARG A 354 -39.22 -29.34 6.44
N THR A 355 -38.04 -28.72 6.22
CA THR A 355 -37.66 -28.18 4.92
C THR A 355 -37.54 -29.28 3.86
N ARG A 356 -36.98 -30.44 4.22
CA ARG A 356 -36.87 -31.60 3.31
C ARG A 356 -38.25 -32.13 2.91
N GLN A 357 -39.18 -32.32 3.84
CA GLN A 357 -40.51 -32.78 3.58
C GLN A 357 -41.29 -31.80 2.69
N LEU A 358 -41.15 -30.49 2.94
CA LEU A 358 -41.76 -29.45 2.12
C LEU A 358 -41.26 -29.53 0.66
N ALA A 359 -39.97 -29.60 0.46
CA ALA A 359 -39.34 -29.66 -0.88
C ALA A 359 -39.65 -30.98 -1.61
N ALA A 360 -39.61 -32.11 -0.90
CA ALA A 360 -40.00 -33.40 -1.46
C ALA A 360 -41.51 -33.42 -1.88
N GLY A 361 -42.36 -32.73 -1.13
CA GLY A 361 -43.77 -32.52 -1.49
C GLY A 361 -43.91 -31.75 -2.81
N TRP A 362 -43.11 -30.71 -3.01
CA TRP A 362 -43.11 -29.95 -4.28
C TRP A 362 -42.61 -30.78 -5.45
N ALA A 363 -41.55 -31.59 -5.26
CA ALA A 363 -41.06 -32.47 -6.31
C ALA A 363 -42.12 -33.45 -6.79
N LYS A 364 -42.87 -34.07 -5.86
CA LYS A 364 -44.00 -34.95 -6.19
C LYS A 364 -45.14 -34.20 -6.92
N GLN A 365 -45.54 -33.03 -6.44
CA GLN A 365 -46.59 -32.23 -7.06
C GLN A 365 -46.25 -31.66 -8.43
N SER A 366 -44.98 -31.49 -8.71
CA SER A 366 -44.46 -30.94 -9.99
C SER A 366 -44.06 -32.03 -10.96
N SER A 367 -44.28 -33.31 -10.65
CA SER A 367 -43.84 -34.45 -11.48
C SER A 367 -42.38 -34.38 -11.89
N GLY A 368 -41.55 -33.79 -11.05
CA GLY A 368 -40.11 -33.60 -11.29
C GLY A 368 -39.73 -32.41 -12.17
N ASP A 369 -40.67 -31.57 -12.62
CA ASP A 369 -40.35 -30.34 -13.39
C ASP A 369 -39.54 -29.37 -12.55
N SER A 370 -38.27 -29.22 -12.89
CA SER A 370 -37.30 -28.41 -12.17
C SER A 370 -37.71 -26.95 -12.04
N ARG A 371 -38.28 -26.37 -13.10
CA ARG A 371 -38.71 -24.97 -13.12
C ARG A 371 -39.92 -24.72 -12.24
N GLN A 372 -40.84 -25.67 -12.16
CA GLN A 372 -41.97 -25.57 -11.25
C GLN A 372 -41.54 -25.67 -9.78
N ILE A 373 -40.62 -26.54 -9.46
CA ILE A 373 -40.06 -26.68 -8.11
C ILE A 373 -39.41 -25.36 -7.68
N ILE A 374 -38.58 -24.77 -8.53
CA ILE A 374 -37.92 -23.49 -8.29
C ILE A 374 -38.92 -22.37 -8.06
N ARG A 375 -39.97 -22.28 -8.91
CA ARG A 375 -41.03 -21.28 -8.74
C ARG A 375 -41.76 -21.43 -7.42
N LYS A 376 -42.15 -22.65 -7.03
CA LYS A 376 -42.80 -22.92 -5.74
C LYS A 376 -41.95 -22.50 -4.56
N ALA A 377 -40.64 -22.71 -4.61
CA ALA A 377 -39.72 -22.28 -3.55
C ALA A 377 -39.63 -20.76 -3.45
N LEU A 378 -39.53 -20.03 -4.59
CA LEU A 378 -39.55 -18.56 -4.60
C LEU A 378 -40.89 -18.00 -4.13
N ASP A 379 -42.01 -18.59 -4.58
CA ASP A 379 -43.35 -18.19 -4.14
C ASP A 379 -43.59 -18.46 -2.63
N TYR A 380 -42.96 -19.48 -2.07
CA TYR A 380 -43.01 -19.73 -0.64
C TYR A 380 -42.40 -18.57 0.16
N TYR A 381 -41.27 -18.03 -0.25
CA TYR A 381 -40.73 -16.83 0.40
C TYR A 381 -41.65 -15.62 0.27
N ARG A 382 -42.20 -15.35 -0.93
CA ARG A 382 -43.10 -14.22 -1.18
C ARG A 382 -44.33 -14.23 -0.33
N ARG A 383 -44.90 -15.44 -0.10
CA ARG A 383 -46.23 -15.59 0.54
C ARG A 383 -46.17 -15.80 2.06
N ASN A 384 -44.99 -16.03 2.65
CA ASN A 384 -44.88 -16.43 4.04
C ASN A 384 -44.19 -15.40 4.95
N ASN A 385 -44.27 -14.11 4.61
CA ASN A 385 -43.74 -12.99 5.41
C ASN A 385 -42.27 -13.10 5.76
N PHE A 386 -41.42 -13.49 4.79
CA PHE A 386 -40.01 -13.43 4.94
C PHE A 386 -39.53 -11.98 4.78
N SER A 387 -38.48 -11.59 5.55
CA SER A 387 -37.90 -10.25 5.51
C SER A 387 -36.38 -10.27 5.39
N TYR A 388 -35.88 -9.26 4.73
CA TYR A 388 -34.43 -9.09 4.51
C TYR A 388 -33.85 -8.13 5.55
N THR A 389 -32.83 -8.53 6.32
CA THR A 389 -32.24 -7.75 7.43
C THR A 389 -30.76 -8.09 7.60
N LEU A 390 -29.96 -7.11 8.08
CA LEU A 390 -28.57 -7.30 8.49
C LEU A 390 -28.42 -7.94 9.88
N GLN A 391 -29.51 -7.98 10.66
CA GLN A 391 -29.53 -8.50 12.03
C GLN A 391 -30.46 -9.72 12.14
N PRO A 392 -30.18 -10.80 11.37
CA PRO A 392 -30.97 -12.00 11.46
C PRO A 392 -30.84 -12.66 12.84
N SER A 393 -31.92 -13.32 13.27
CA SER A 393 -31.86 -14.17 14.46
C SER A 393 -30.82 -15.29 14.24
N LYS A 394 -30.08 -15.67 15.28
CA LYS A 394 -29.11 -16.76 15.19
C LYS A 394 -29.80 -18.07 14.84
N THR A 395 -29.41 -18.69 13.75
CA THR A 395 -29.93 -19.93 13.21
C THR A 395 -28.83 -20.98 13.07
N GLU A 396 -28.14 -21.25 14.17
CA GLU A 396 -26.99 -22.14 14.20
C GLU A 396 -27.40 -23.61 14.40
N GLY A 397 -26.51 -24.53 13.96
CA GLY A 397 -26.67 -25.96 14.16
C GLY A 397 -27.36 -26.69 13.02
N ARG A 398 -27.51 -28.04 13.18
CA ARG A 398 -28.01 -28.95 12.13
C ARG A 398 -29.41 -28.66 11.62
N ASN A 399 -30.23 -27.96 12.39
CA ASN A 399 -31.61 -27.55 12.03
C ASN A 399 -31.72 -26.04 11.80
N GLY A 400 -30.60 -25.34 11.51
CA GLY A 400 -30.58 -23.90 11.29
C GLY A 400 -31.50 -23.47 10.14
N VAL A 401 -31.60 -24.27 9.08
CA VAL A 401 -32.52 -23.97 7.96
C VAL A 401 -33.98 -24.08 8.38
N ASP A 402 -34.36 -25.10 9.15
CA ASP A 402 -35.74 -25.21 9.67
C ASP A 402 -36.07 -24.04 10.63
N ALA A 403 -35.11 -23.62 11.47
CA ALA A 403 -35.25 -22.48 12.35
C ALA A 403 -35.49 -21.18 11.57
N PHE A 404 -34.79 -20.98 10.46
CA PHE A 404 -35.02 -19.86 9.54
C PHE A 404 -36.39 -19.97 8.83
N MET A 405 -36.63 -21.10 8.16
CA MET A 405 -37.79 -21.28 7.28
C MET A 405 -39.16 -21.25 8.01
N PHE A 406 -39.21 -21.77 9.22
CA PHE A 406 -40.45 -21.93 9.98
C PHE A 406 -40.50 -21.14 11.28
N GLY A 407 -39.35 -20.57 11.70
CA GLY A 407 -39.22 -19.77 12.92
C GLY A 407 -39.10 -18.28 12.62
N SER A 408 -37.85 -17.81 12.52
CA SER A 408 -37.54 -16.36 12.43
C SER A 408 -38.04 -15.71 11.15
N LYS A 409 -37.89 -16.36 10.00
CA LYS A 409 -38.18 -15.84 8.65
C LYS A 409 -37.49 -14.52 8.32
N GLN A 410 -36.55 -14.11 9.17
CA GLN A 410 -35.71 -12.92 9.03
C GLN A 410 -34.32 -13.36 8.69
N GLY A 411 -33.79 -12.95 7.54
CA GLY A 411 -32.51 -13.42 7.06
C GLY A 411 -31.81 -12.45 6.15
N PHE A 412 -30.52 -12.74 5.91
CA PHE A 412 -29.69 -12.07 4.94
C PHE A 412 -29.42 -12.98 3.75
N CYS A 413 -28.67 -12.55 2.72
CA CYS A 413 -28.47 -13.32 1.48
C CYS A 413 -28.02 -14.77 1.72
N GLU A 414 -27.13 -15.01 2.69
CA GLU A 414 -26.65 -16.34 3.04
C GLU A 414 -27.77 -17.27 3.56
N HIS A 415 -28.73 -16.75 4.32
CA HIS A 415 -29.85 -17.53 4.83
C HIS A 415 -30.79 -17.98 3.70
N TYR A 416 -31.08 -17.06 2.77
CA TYR A 416 -31.88 -17.36 1.59
C TYR A 416 -31.17 -18.32 0.64
N ALA A 417 -29.87 -18.08 0.34
CA ALA A 417 -29.11 -18.97 -0.52
C ALA A 417 -28.97 -20.38 0.07
N GLN A 418 -28.64 -20.49 1.36
CA GLN A 418 -28.52 -21.76 2.05
C GLN A 418 -29.85 -22.54 2.05
N SER A 419 -30.94 -21.92 2.49
CA SER A 419 -32.23 -22.59 2.57
C SER A 419 -32.76 -23.00 1.20
N PHE A 420 -32.53 -22.18 0.18
CA PHE A 420 -32.92 -22.48 -1.19
C PHE A 420 -32.17 -23.69 -1.75
N VAL A 421 -30.85 -23.77 -1.57
CA VAL A 421 -30.06 -24.92 -2.02
C VAL A 421 -30.48 -26.18 -1.26
N VAL A 422 -30.74 -26.10 0.05
CA VAL A 422 -31.24 -27.24 0.82
C VAL A 422 -32.58 -27.74 0.27
N MET A 423 -33.52 -26.84 -0.05
CA MET A 423 -34.78 -27.21 -0.70
C MET A 423 -34.58 -27.87 -2.06
N MET A 424 -33.72 -27.30 -2.94
CA MET A 424 -33.46 -27.86 -4.27
C MET A 424 -32.83 -29.25 -4.16
N ARG A 425 -31.84 -29.43 -3.29
CA ARG A 425 -31.20 -30.75 -3.06
C ARG A 425 -32.19 -31.77 -2.47
N ALA A 426 -33.05 -31.35 -1.54
CA ALA A 426 -34.08 -32.20 -0.98
C ALA A 426 -35.16 -32.59 -2.00
N ALA A 427 -35.38 -31.76 -3.00
CA ALA A 427 -36.24 -32.06 -4.15
C ALA A 427 -35.57 -32.94 -5.22
N GLY A 428 -34.27 -33.30 -5.05
CA GLY A 428 -33.51 -34.11 -5.99
C GLY A 428 -32.79 -33.29 -7.09
N LEU A 429 -32.80 -31.97 -7.01
CA LEU A 429 -32.12 -31.12 -7.99
C LEU A 429 -30.70 -30.77 -7.51
N PRO A 430 -29.67 -30.99 -8.35
CA PRO A 430 -28.32 -30.52 -8.05
C PRO A 430 -28.30 -29.00 -7.86
N ALA A 431 -27.75 -28.54 -6.74
CA ALA A 431 -27.71 -27.13 -6.43
C ALA A 431 -26.46 -26.75 -5.62
N ARG A 432 -26.02 -25.50 -5.78
CA ARG A 432 -24.84 -24.94 -5.11
C ARG A 432 -25.02 -23.48 -4.76
N VAL A 433 -24.31 -23.00 -3.72
CA VAL A 433 -24.23 -21.59 -3.40
C VAL A 433 -23.05 -20.98 -4.15
N VAL A 434 -23.21 -19.77 -4.64
CA VAL A 434 -22.13 -18.94 -5.17
C VAL A 434 -21.99 -17.71 -4.32
N THR A 435 -20.77 -17.41 -3.89
CA THR A 435 -20.46 -16.18 -3.18
C THR A 435 -19.61 -15.27 -4.05
N GLY A 436 -19.83 -13.98 -3.92
CA GLY A 436 -19.20 -12.95 -4.71
C GLY A 436 -19.71 -11.57 -4.36
N TYR A 437 -19.96 -10.75 -5.38
CA TYR A 437 -20.48 -9.39 -5.20
C TYR A 437 -21.59 -9.14 -6.21
N LEU A 438 -22.51 -8.21 -5.88
CA LEU A 438 -23.64 -7.82 -6.74
C LEU A 438 -23.66 -6.32 -6.96
N GLY A 439 -23.65 -5.88 -8.22
CA GLY A 439 -23.70 -4.47 -8.61
C GLY A 439 -22.35 -3.79 -8.49
N GLY A 440 -22.26 -2.77 -7.67
CA GLY A 440 -21.14 -1.84 -7.48
C GLY A 440 -21.63 -0.40 -7.51
N GLU A 441 -20.74 0.54 -7.24
CA GLU A 441 -20.98 1.97 -7.30
C GLU A 441 -20.30 2.58 -8.53
N TYR A 442 -21.02 3.38 -9.34
CA TYR A 442 -20.48 4.05 -10.51
C TYR A 442 -19.93 5.42 -10.16
N PHE A 443 -18.71 5.70 -10.58
CA PHE A 443 -18.01 6.97 -10.39
C PHE A 443 -17.91 7.71 -11.73
N GLN A 444 -18.80 8.69 -11.96
CA GLN A 444 -18.86 9.46 -13.21
C GLN A 444 -17.56 10.19 -13.55
N ASN A 445 -16.89 10.78 -12.54
CA ASN A 445 -15.66 11.56 -12.74
C ASN A 445 -14.47 10.72 -13.24
N GLY A 446 -14.51 9.41 -13.09
CA GLY A 446 -13.42 8.51 -13.50
C GLY A 446 -13.87 7.45 -14.50
N ASP A 447 -15.15 7.39 -14.85
CA ASP A 447 -15.76 6.37 -15.71
C ASP A 447 -15.42 4.95 -15.31
N PHE A 448 -15.59 4.64 -14.01
CA PHE A 448 -15.34 3.31 -13.47
C PHE A 448 -16.38 2.89 -12.44
N TRP A 449 -16.50 1.59 -12.25
CA TRP A 449 -17.29 0.97 -11.20
C TRP A 449 -16.37 0.53 -10.07
N GLN A 450 -16.83 0.67 -8.83
CA GLN A 450 -16.11 0.22 -7.64
C GLN A 450 -16.93 -0.83 -6.90
N LEU A 451 -16.30 -1.97 -6.61
CA LEU A 451 -16.81 -2.98 -5.68
C LEU A 451 -16.22 -2.76 -4.31
N ARG A 452 -17.06 -2.86 -3.31
CA ARG A 452 -16.68 -2.76 -1.90
C ARG A 452 -17.17 -3.99 -1.12
N GLY A 453 -16.70 -4.14 0.12
CA GLY A 453 -17.21 -5.18 1.03
C GLY A 453 -18.73 -5.18 1.14
N ARG A 454 -19.35 -4.00 1.18
CA ARG A 454 -20.82 -3.83 1.23
C ARG A 454 -21.58 -4.41 0.04
N ASP A 455 -20.93 -4.66 -1.09
CA ASP A 455 -21.54 -5.26 -2.27
C ASP A 455 -21.49 -6.80 -2.23
N ALA A 456 -20.90 -7.38 -1.17
CA ALA A 456 -20.81 -8.83 -1.00
C ALA A 456 -22.21 -9.45 -1.04
N HIS A 457 -22.31 -10.60 -1.72
CA HIS A 457 -23.58 -11.26 -1.97
C HIS A 457 -23.41 -12.76 -2.12
N ALA A 458 -24.47 -13.50 -1.73
CA ALA A 458 -24.61 -14.93 -1.97
C ALA A 458 -25.88 -15.21 -2.75
N TRP A 459 -25.75 -16.02 -3.78
CA TRP A 459 -26.87 -16.49 -4.60
C TRP A 459 -26.75 -17.98 -4.86
N THR A 460 -27.64 -18.54 -5.67
CA THR A 460 -27.67 -19.98 -5.94
C THR A 460 -27.55 -20.28 -7.43
N GLU A 461 -27.09 -21.47 -7.73
CA GLU A 461 -27.18 -22.09 -9.05
C GLU A 461 -27.82 -23.45 -8.91
N VAL A 462 -28.85 -23.71 -9.71
CA VAL A 462 -29.56 -24.99 -9.78
C VAL A 462 -29.36 -25.60 -11.15
N TRP A 463 -28.95 -26.85 -11.18
CA TRP A 463 -28.77 -27.56 -12.45
C TRP A 463 -30.10 -28.11 -12.95
N LEU A 464 -30.42 -27.79 -14.19
CA LEU A 464 -31.63 -28.24 -14.87
C LEU A 464 -31.33 -29.47 -15.70
N PRO A 465 -31.82 -30.68 -15.34
CA PRO A 465 -31.55 -31.92 -16.09
C PRO A 465 -32.01 -31.85 -17.53
N GLU A 466 -33.13 -31.19 -17.77
CA GLU A 466 -33.77 -31.11 -19.10
C GLU A 466 -32.96 -30.32 -20.10
N GLU A 467 -32.23 -29.31 -19.63
CA GLU A 467 -31.40 -28.40 -20.45
C GLU A 467 -29.91 -28.68 -20.34
N GLN A 468 -29.49 -29.44 -19.33
CA GLN A 468 -28.07 -29.64 -18.95
C GLN A 468 -27.33 -28.32 -18.71
N VAL A 469 -27.95 -27.41 -17.96
CA VAL A 469 -27.39 -26.09 -17.62
C VAL A 469 -27.48 -25.82 -16.14
N TRP A 470 -26.50 -25.10 -15.60
CA TRP A 470 -26.64 -24.42 -14.32
C TRP A 470 -27.41 -23.13 -14.56
N TRP A 471 -28.53 -22.97 -13.87
CA TRP A 471 -29.34 -21.76 -13.91
C TRP A 471 -29.13 -20.95 -12.62
N ARG A 472 -28.70 -19.69 -12.78
CA ARG A 472 -28.59 -18.75 -11.66
C ARG A 472 -29.97 -18.39 -11.15
N VAL A 473 -30.19 -18.61 -9.86
CA VAL A 473 -31.41 -18.23 -9.15
C VAL A 473 -30.98 -17.46 -7.90
N ASP A 474 -31.42 -16.22 -7.80
CA ASP A 474 -31.18 -15.41 -6.62
C ASP A 474 -32.47 -15.36 -5.78
N PRO A 475 -32.57 -16.12 -4.67
CA PRO A 475 -33.77 -16.19 -3.87
C PRO A 475 -34.06 -14.89 -3.12
N THR A 476 -33.09 -13.99 -2.94
CA THR A 476 -33.30 -12.70 -2.28
C THR A 476 -34.23 -11.79 -3.08
N THR A 477 -34.31 -11.96 -4.41
CA THR A 477 -35.23 -11.21 -5.26
C THR A 477 -36.72 -11.51 -4.97
N ALA A 478 -36.98 -12.62 -4.32
CA ALA A 478 -38.37 -12.97 -3.90
C ALA A 478 -38.86 -12.14 -2.71
N VAL A 479 -37.94 -11.54 -1.92
CA VAL A 479 -38.26 -10.76 -0.71
C VAL A 479 -37.81 -9.30 -0.80
N SER A 480 -36.88 -8.99 -1.70
CA SER A 480 -36.39 -7.65 -1.94
C SER A 480 -36.00 -7.48 -3.41
N GLU A 481 -36.96 -7.11 -4.26
CA GLU A 481 -36.71 -6.85 -5.69
C GLU A 481 -35.71 -5.68 -5.90
N VAL A 482 -35.68 -4.75 -4.95
CA VAL A 482 -34.83 -3.56 -4.98
C VAL A 482 -33.33 -3.90 -4.75
N ARG A 483 -33.02 -5.08 -4.18
CA ARG A 483 -31.61 -5.46 -3.88
C ARG A 483 -30.72 -5.45 -5.12
N ALA A 484 -31.20 -5.99 -6.23
CA ALA A 484 -30.44 -6.04 -7.47
C ALA A 484 -30.37 -4.67 -8.16
N ALA A 485 -31.44 -3.87 -8.12
CA ALA A 485 -31.52 -2.56 -8.78
C ALA A 485 -30.87 -1.44 -7.99
N GLY A 486 -31.21 -1.32 -6.71
CA GLY A 486 -30.81 -0.22 -5.84
C GLY A 486 -29.58 -0.48 -4.98
N GLY A 487 -29.14 -1.73 -4.91
CA GLY A 487 -28.07 -2.14 -4.00
C GLY A 487 -28.59 -2.47 -2.60
N ILE A 488 -27.65 -2.75 -1.67
CA ILE A 488 -27.98 -3.21 -0.33
C ILE A 488 -28.75 -2.17 0.49
N GLN A 489 -28.36 -0.90 0.39
CA GLN A 489 -28.96 0.18 1.20
C GLN A 489 -30.48 0.27 1.01
N GLN A 490 -30.96 0.19 -0.23
CA GLN A 490 -32.37 0.28 -0.53
C GLN A 490 -33.16 -1.01 -0.20
N ALA A 491 -32.44 -2.13 -0.05
CA ALA A 491 -33.05 -3.42 0.27
C ALA A 491 -33.32 -3.64 1.77
N LEU A 492 -32.73 -2.80 2.62
CA LEU A 492 -32.80 -2.91 4.07
C LEU A 492 -33.94 -2.08 4.66
N PRO A 493 -34.47 -2.45 5.84
CA PRO A 493 -35.38 -1.62 6.61
C PRO A 493 -34.79 -0.23 6.90
N GLU A 494 -35.62 0.81 6.98
CA GLU A 494 -35.17 2.21 7.17
C GLU A 494 -34.22 2.40 8.37
N GLY A 495 -34.44 1.66 9.48
CA GLY A 495 -33.56 1.71 10.64
C GLY A 495 -32.14 1.17 10.41
N GLU A 496 -31.92 0.30 9.42
CA GLU A 496 -30.65 -0.32 9.09
C GLU A 496 -29.92 0.44 7.95
N GLN A 497 -30.60 1.29 7.19
CA GLN A 497 -30.04 2.05 6.08
C GLN A 497 -28.97 3.06 6.54
N GLN A 498 -29.10 3.60 7.76
CA GLN A 498 -28.19 4.59 8.34
C GLN A 498 -26.73 4.09 8.47
N VAL A 499 -26.52 2.78 8.52
CA VAL A 499 -25.18 2.18 8.55
C VAL A 499 -24.39 2.56 7.30
N PHE A 500 -25.08 2.77 6.16
CA PHE A 500 -24.47 3.08 4.86
C PHE A 500 -24.49 4.58 4.49
N GLU A 501 -25.22 5.43 5.23
CA GLU A 501 -25.32 6.87 4.91
C GLU A 501 -24.05 7.65 5.19
N ARG A 502 -23.18 7.17 6.08
CA ARG A 502 -21.92 7.82 6.47
C ARG A 502 -20.88 7.93 5.35
N GLY A 503 -21.11 7.28 4.20
CA GLY A 503 -20.15 7.13 3.12
C GLY A 503 -20.35 7.99 1.88
N ASN A 504 -21.33 8.92 1.82
CA ASN A 504 -21.77 9.56 0.57
C ASN A 504 -21.35 11.05 0.42
N SER A 505 -20.30 11.52 1.10
CA SER A 505 -19.84 12.89 0.93
C SER A 505 -19.10 13.09 -0.40
N ASP A 506 -19.22 14.30 -1.00
CA ASP A 506 -18.50 14.65 -2.23
C ASP A 506 -16.98 14.49 -2.10
N TRP A 507 -16.44 14.68 -0.88
CA TRP A 507 -15.04 14.43 -0.57
C TRP A 507 -14.65 12.95 -0.74
N GLN A 508 -15.51 12.01 -0.35
CA GLN A 508 -15.23 10.57 -0.52
C GLN A 508 -15.26 10.17 -1.99
N ARG A 509 -16.15 10.74 -2.79
CA ARG A 509 -16.18 10.53 -4.25
C ARG A 509 -14.91 11.08 -4.91
N TRP A 510 -14.48 12.28 -4.51
CA TRP A 510 -13.24 12.88 -4.98
C TRP A 510 -12.01 12.06 -4.59
N SER A 511 -11.94 11.61 -3.35
CA SER A 511 -10.83 10.77 -2.87
C SER A 511 -10.80 9.41 -3.56
N ALA A 512 -11.96 8.77 -3.81
CA ALA A 512 -12.05 7.51 -4.55
C ALA A 512 -11.56 7.67 -6.00
N THR A 513 -11.94 8.76 -6.68
CA THR A 513 -11.46 9.08 -8.02
C THR A 513 -9.95 9.32 -8.03
N GLY A 514 -9.42 10.08 -7.07
CA GLY A 514 -7.99 10.30 -6.92
C GLY A 514 -7.23 8.99 -6.66
N GLN A 515 -7.78 8.13 -5.79
CA GLN A 515 -7.21 6.81 -5.49
C GLN A 515 -7.25 5.89 -6.73
N TYR A 516 -8.31 5.92 -7.52
CA TYR A 516 -8.40 5.16 -8.77
C TYR A 516 -7.28 5.56 -9.75
N TYR A 517 -7.09 6.87 -10.04
CA TYR A 517 -6.03 7.32 -10.93
C TYR A 517 -4.64 7.03 -10.37
N TRP A 518 -4.43 7.18 -9.07
CA TRP A 518 -3.19 6.80 -8.41
C TRP A 518 -2.89 5.31 -8.56
N GLN A 519 -3.87 4.45 -8.31
CA GLN A 519 -3.73 3.01 -8.52
C GLN A 519 -3.43 2.69 -9.98
N GLN A 520 -4.06 3.39 -10.90
CA GLN A 520 -3.93 3.13 -12.32
C GLN A 520 -2.59 3.59 -12.91
N TRP A 521 -2.09 4.75 -12.47
CA TRP A 521 -0.92 5.40 -13.08
C TRP A 521 0.35 5.29 -12.24
N VAL A 522 0.27 5.03 -10.95
CA VAL A 522 1.42 4.94 -10.05
C VAL A 522 1.65 3.52 -9.57
N VAL A 523 0.64 2.90 -8.92
CA VAL A 523 0.79 1.57 -8.30
C VAL A 523 0.84 0.46 -9.35
N ASN A 524 -0.10 0.47 -10.30
CA ASN A 524 -0.22 -0.53 -11.36
C ASN A 524 0.39 -0.06 -12.70
N TYR A 525 1.41 0.79 -12.65
CA TYR A 525 2.17 1.18 -13.82
C TYR A 525 3.05 0.00 -14.25
N ASP A 526 2.52 -0.85 -15.14
CA ASP A 526 3.13 -2.07 -15.65
C ASP A 526 3.85 -1.87 -17.00
N GLN A 527 4.47 -2.93 -17.50
CA GLN A 527 5.18 -2.91 -18.77
C GLN A 527 4.26 -2.53 -19.96
N THR A 528 2.98 -2.93 -19.93
CA THR A 528 2.02 -2.63 -20.99
C THR A 528 1.75 -1.12 -21.08
N ARG A 529 1.54 -0.48 -19.93
CA ARG A 529 1.36 0.99 -19.87
C ARG A 529 2.65 1.74 -20.17
N GLN A 530 3.79 1.23 -19.72
CA GLN A 530 5.08 1.78 -20.09
C GLN A 530 5.23 1.80 -21.62
N ASN A 531 4.94 0.69 -22.28
CA ASN A 531 4.99 0.59 -23.73
C ASN A 531 3.98 1.53 -24.44
N SER A 532 2.75 1.64 -23.92
CA SER A 532 1.76 2.57 -24.49
C SER A 532 2.16 4.04 -24.32
N LEU A 533 2.75 4.40 -23.17
CA LEU A 533 3.28 5.74 -22.96
C LEU A 533 4.47 6.04 -23.87
N LEU A 534 5.38 5.08 -24.05
CA LEU A 534 6.50 5.19 -24.98
C LEU A 534 6.01 5.31 -26.43
N ALA A 535 4.93 4.60 -26.79
CA ALA A 535 4.29 4.74 -28.10
C ALA A 535 3.70 6.14 -28.30
N ALA A 536 3.00 6.66 -27.31
CA ALA A 536 2.44 8.02 -27.34
C ALA A 536 3.53 9.10 -27.44
N LEU A 537 4.72 8.87 -26.89
CA LEU A 537 5.89 9.73 -27.01
C LEU A 537 6.69 9.52 -28.31
N GLY A 538 6.23 8.62 -29.21
CA GLY A 538 6.95 8.28 -30.45
C GLY A 538 8.21 7.44 -30.26
N LEU A 539 8.39 6.84 -29.09
CA LEU A 539 9.60 6.08 -28.71
C LEU A 539 9.44 4.55 -28.87
N ALA A 540 8.27 4.06 -29.24
CA ALA A 540 7.97 2.62 -29.30
C ALA A 540 8.80 1.84 -30.36
N GLY A 541 9.26 2.52 -31.42
CA GLY A 541 10.09 1.91 -32.47
C GLY A 541 11.59 1.83 -32.16
N LEU A 542 12.04 2.40 -31.04
CA LEU A 542 13.44 2.45 -30.69
C LEU A 542 13.93 1.11 -30.09
N GLY A 543 15.07 0.64 -30.58
CA GLY A 543 15.73 -0.50 -29.97
C GLY A 543 16.13 -0.24 -28.50
N ARG A 544 16.35 -1.29 -27.71
CA ARG A 544 16.68 -1.19 -26.27
C ARG A 544 17.87 -0.26 -25.98
N ALA A 545 18.92 -0.30 -26.82
CA ALA A 545 20.08 0.57 -26.67
C ALA A 545 19.75 2.05 -26.89
N ALA A 546 18.92 2.36 -27.90
CA ALA A 546 18.47 3.71 -28.18
C ALA A 546 17.55 4.26 -27.07
N LEU A 547 16.66 3.45 -26.53
CA LEU A 547 15.85 3.81 -25.36
C LEU A 547 16.72 4.12 -24.14
N LEU A 548 17.71 3.27 -23.83
CA LEU A 548 18.66 3.52 -22.73
C LEU A 548 19.43 4.83 -22.93
N LEU A 549 19.82 5.15 -24.16
CA LEU A 549 20.50 6.42 -24.49
C LEU A 549 19.55 7.61 -24.26
N VAL A 550 18.32 7.56 -24.76
CA VAL A 550 17.32 8.60 -24.57
C VAL A 550 17.07 8.87 -23.09
N PHE A 551 16.92 7.81 -22.28
CA PHE A 551 16.72 7.95 -20.84
C PHE A 551 17.96 8.42 -20.11
N ALA A 552 19.17 8.01 -20.52
CA ALA A 552 20.43 8.53 -19.96
C ALA A 552 20.57 10.03 -20.22
N VAL A 553 20.32 10.47 -21.44
CA VAL A 553 20.33 11.89 -21.81
C VAL A 553 19.23 12.65 -21.06
N GLY A 554 18.01 12.14 -21.04
CA GLY A 554 16.89 12.73 -20.29
C GLY A 554 17.20 12.86 -18.79
N SER A 555 17.79 11.84 -18.17
CA SER A 555 18.23 11.88 -16.76
C SER A 555 19.32 12.91 -16.53
N LEU A 556 20.30 13.00 -17.44
CA LEU A 556 21.36 14.00 -17.37
C LEU A 556 20.79 15.42 -17.46
N LEU A 557 19.89 15.67 -18.42
CA LEU A 557 19.22 16.97 -18.58
C LEU A 557 18.36 17.32 -17.34
N ALA A 558 17.61 16.35 -16.80
CA ALA A 558 16.82 16.54 -15.59
C ALA A 558 17.68 16.78 -14.34
N ALA A 559 18.91 16.28 -14.32
CA ALA A 559 19.87 16.51 -13.23
C ALA A 559 20.59 17.86 -13.32
N LEU A 560 20.61 18.52 -14.48
CA LEU A 560 21.33 19.80 -14.66
C LEU A 560 20.88 20.90 -13.67
N PRO A 561 19.58 21.11 -13.38
CA PRO A 561 19.16 22.10 -12.37
C PRO A 561 19.70 21.79 -10.98
N LEU A 562 19.74 20.50 -10.60
CA LEU A 562 20.27 20.05 -9.32
C LEU A 562 21.79 20.27 -9.23
N ILE A 563 22.53 19.92 -10.30
CA ILE A 563 23.98 20.15 -10.41
C ILE A 563 24.30 21.64 -10.35
N TRP A 564 23.53 22.47 -11.08
CA TRP A 564 23.68 23.91 -11.05
C TRP A 564 23.43 24.50 -9.66
N TRP A 565 22.34 24.09 -8.98
CA TRP A 565 22.00 24.50 -7.64
C TRP A 565 23.08 24.09 -6.63
N TRP A 566 23.59 22.86 -6.71
CA TRP A 566 24.67 22.38 -5.87
C TRP A 566 25.99 23.16 -6.07
N ARG A 567 26.34 23.46 -7.34
CA ARG A 567 27.52 24.30 -7.66
C ARG A 567 27.37 25.72 -7.14
N ARG A 568 26.14 26.27 -7.21
CA ARG A 568 25.86 27.63 -6.71
C ARG A 568 25.99 27.68 -5.18
N GLY A 569 25.47 26.69 -4.46
CA GLY A 569 25.61 26.59 -3.00
C GLY A 569 27.05 26.49 -2.52
N ARG A 570 27.91 25.77 -3.25
CA ARG A 570 29.35 25.71 -2.93
C ARG A 570 30.09 27.05 -3.10
N ARG A 571 29.56 27.96 -3.93
CA ARG A 571 30.19 29.27 -4.10
C ARG A 571 29.85 30.24 -2.95
N GLU A 572 28.81 29.95 -2.16
CA GLU A 572 28.40 30.79 -1.03
C GLU A 572 29.08 30.47 0.30
N ASP A 573 29.72 29.31 0.42
CA ASP A 573 30.46 28.89 1.64
C ASP A 573 31.90 29.39 1.74
N ILE A 574 32.32 30.33 0.88
CA ILE A 574 33.60 31.00 0.99
C ILE A 574 33.53 31.88 2.25
N ARG A 575 34.32 31.55 3.25
CA ARG A 575 34.61 32.41 4.41
C ARG A 575 35.83 33.26 4.09
N PRO A 576 35.68 34.47 3.52
CA PRO A 576 36.78 35.18 2.89
C PRO A 576 37.93 35.46 3.85
N LEU A 577 37.65 35.66 5.13
CA LEU A 577 38.67 35.92 6.16
C LEU A 577 39.47 34.65 6.51
N ASP A 578 38.76 33.54 6.77
CA ASP A 578 39.38 32.27 7.19
C ASP A 578 40.16 31.65 6.00
N ASP A 579 39.55 31.69 4.79
CA ASP A 579 40.18 31.20 3.57
C ASP A 579 41.36 32.05 3.15
N GLY A 580 41.30 33.36 3.36
CA GLY A 580 42.43 34.26 3.10
C GLY A 580 43.60 34.03 4.03
N LEU A 581 43.35 33.87 5.33
CA LEU A 581 44.42 33.54 6.28
C LEU A 581 45.04 32.17 5.98
N ASN A 582 44.23 31.16 5.67
CA ASN A 582 44.70 29.83 5.30
C ASN A 582 45.52 29.87 4.01
N LEU A 583 45.15 30.70 3.05
CA LEU A 583 45.92 30.89 1.82
C LEU A 583 47.30 31.51 2.09
N ILE A 584 47.38 32.52 3.00
CA ILE A 584 48.63 33.11 3.43
C ILE A 584 49.51 32.05 4.11
N LYS A 585 48.94 31.30 5.05
CA LYS A 585 49.64 30.22 5.75
C LYS A 585 50.24 29.19 4.77
N GLN A 586 49.41 28.68 3.85
CA GLN A 586 49.80 27.67 2.86
C GLN A 586 50.88 28.18 1.89
N THR A 587 50.85 29.47 1.56
CA THR A 587 51.80 30.05 0.63
C THR A 587 53.18 30.25 1.29
N LEU A 588 53.19 30.58 2.60
CA LEU A 588 54.42 30.87 3.34
C LEU A 588 55.09 29.60 3.91
N LEU A 589 54.29 28.64 4.37
CA LEU A 589 54.78 27.44 5.06
C LEU A 589 54.79 26.17 4.18
N GLY A 590 54.10 26.20 3.05
CA GLY A 590 53.82 25.00 2.24
C GLY A 590 52.52 24.31 2.64
N ARG A 591 51.95 23.57 1.68
CA ARG A 591 50.61 22.93 1.87
C ARG A 591 50.59 21.78 2.89
N ASP A 592 51.72 21.14 3.09
CA ASP A 592 51.85 19.91 3.89
C ASP A 592 52.54 20.15 5.25
N ASP A 593 52.74 21.43 5.66
CA ASP A 593 53.37 21.73 6.94
C ASP A 593 52.45 21.37 8.12
N PRO A 594 52.90 20.51 9.05
CA PRO A 594 52.12 20.10 10.21
C PRO A 594 51.73 21.25 11.18
N LYS A 595 52.39 22.40 11.08
CA LYS A 595 52.10 23.59 11.91
C LYS A 595 50.93 24.42 11.38
N LEU A 596 50.48 24.20 10.13
CA LEU A 596 49.40 24.97 9.50
C LEU A 596 48.12 25.15 10.36
N PRO A 597 47.59 24.12 11.05
CA PRO A 597 46.34 24.29 11.82
C PRO A 597 46.49 25.14 13.07
N GLY A 598 47.67 25.19 13.69
CA GLY A 598 47.90 25.81 15.00
C GLY A 598 48.46 27.21 14.95
N ILE A 599 49.10 27.61 13.84
CA ILE A 599 49.80 28.90 13.78
C ILE A 599 48.84 30.09 13.75
N THR A 600 49.07 31.07 14.61
CA THR A 600 48.31 32.31 14.69
C THR A 600 48.78 33.34 13.67
N SER A 601 48.00 34.39 13.41
CA SER A 601 48.39 35.50 12.54
C SER A 601 49.60 36.27 13.09
N ALA A 602 49.72 36.36 14.41
CA ALA A 602 50.85 36.99 15.08
C ALA A 602 52.16 36.20 14.91
N GLU A 603 52.12 34.88 15.12
CA GLU A 603 53.25 33.97 14.88
C GLU A 603 53.67 33.96 13.41
N LEU A 604 52.68 34.09 12.51
CA LEU A 604 52.96 34.16 11.06
C LEU A 604 53.73 35.44 10.70
N ARG A 605 53.38 36.58 11.32
CA ARG A 605 54.14 37.84 11.15
C ARG A 605 55.56 37.73 11.69
N GLN A 606 55.71 37.07 12.84
CA GLN A 606 57.05 36.86 13.43
C GLN A 606 57.92 35.97 12.53
N LEU A 607 57.34 34.89 12.00
CA LEU A 607 58.00 34.04 11.01
C LEU A 607 58.41 34.79 9.73
N MET A 608 57.59 35.73 9.28
CA MET A 608 57.91 36.58 8.14
C MET A 608 59.12 37.49 8.46
N ALA A 609 59.15 38.09 9.66
CA ALA A 609 60.25 38.92 10.13
C ALA A 609 61.58 38.11 10.25
N ASP A 610 61.48 36.91 10.87
CA ASP A 610 62.62 36.01 11.07
C ASP A 610 63.26 35.51 9.75
N ASN A 611 62.43 35.36 8.70
CA ASN A 611 62.86 34.95 7.36
C ASN A 611 63.23 36.14 6.44
N GLY A 612 63.31 37.37 6.97
CA GLY A 612 63.64 38.55 6.21
C GLY A 612 62.64 39.00 5.16
N MET A 613 61.38 38.53 5.26
CA MET A 613 60.29 38.83 4.33
C MET A 613 59.55 40.10 4.78
N GLN A 614 59.95 41.26 4.26
CA GLN A 614 59.40 42.60 4.58
C GLN A 614 58.43 43.06 3.50
N ASP A 615 57.39 42.27 3.21
CA ASP A 615 56.31 42.74 2.31
C ASP A 615 55.28 43.56 3.12
N GLU A 616 55.41 44.90 3.06
CA GLU A 616 54.52 45.82 3.75
C GLU A 616 53.05 45.61 3.45
N LYS A 617 52.70 45.17 2.21
CA LYS A 617 51.30 44.93 1.81
C LYS A 617 50.74 43.69 2.48
N LEU A 618 51.51 42.62 2.61
CA LEU A 618 51.11 41.40 3.26
C LEU A 618 50.98 41.59 4.78
N ILE A 619 51.92 42.34 5.38
CA ILE A 619 51.85 42.71 6.81
C ILE A 619 50.61 43.55 7.08
N ALA A 620 50.32 44.56 6.26
CA ALA A 620 49.13 45.36 6.39
C ALA A 620 47.80 44.54 6.30
N LEU A 621 47.73 43.56 5.41
CA LEU A 621 46.60 42.65 5.28
C LEU A 621 46.43 41.75 6.50
N LEU A 622 47.52 41.27 7.10
CA LEU A 622 47.46 40.48 8.34
C LEU A 622 47.05 41.36 9.53
N GLN A 623 47.54 42.60 9.64
CA GLN A 623 47.09 43.57 10.66
C GLN A 623 45.60 43.93 10.52
N GLN A 624 45.12 44.10 9.28
CA GLN A 624 43.73 44.32 9.00
C GLN A 624 42.87 43.12 9.41
N TYR A 625 43.28 41.89 9.13
CA TYR A 625 42.62 40.66 9.61
C TYR A 625 42.54 40.64 11.14
N GLU A 626 43.66 40.93 11.83
CA GLU A 626 43.69 40.94 13.29
C GLU A 626 42.78 42.02 13.89
N SER A 627 42.75 43.21 13.32
CA SER A 627 41.85 44.27 13.76
C SER A 627 40.38 43.88 13.63
N TRP A 628 40.03 43.24 12.53
CA TRP A 628 38.66 42.80 12.30
C TRP A 628 38.25 41.58 13.15
N ARG A 629 39.18 40.69 13.44
CA ARG A 629 38.91 39.44 14.14
C ARG A 629 38.96 39.57 15.66
N TYR A 630 39.83 40.42 16.18
CA TYR A 630 40.14 40.47 17.61
C TYR A 630 39.95 41.84 18.26
N ALA A 631 40.02 42.93 17.50
CA ALA A 631 39.88 44.28 18.06
C ALA A 631 38.52 44.94 17.81
N SER A 632 37.62 44.30 17.05
CA SER A 632 36.29 44.82 16.73
C SER A 632 35.18 43.88 17.25
N ASP A 633 34.17 44.44 17.89
CA ASP A 633 32.97 43.70 18.34
C ASP A 633 32.08 43.21 17.20
N ARG A 634 32.29 43.71 15.99
CA ARG A 634 31.53 43.32 14.80
C ARG A 634 32.49 43.07 13.64
N LEU A 635 32.29 41.89 12.97
CA LEU A 635 32.97 41.61 11.70
C LEU A 635 32.53 42.60 10.61
N PRO A 636 33.46 43.01 9.69
CA PRO A 636 33.11 43.91 8.60
C PRO A 636 32.07 43.29 7.65
N ALA A 637 31.46 44.10 6.80
CA ALA A 637 30.51 43.66 5.82
C ALA A 637 31.11 42.61 4.87
N GLU A 638 30.33 41.67 4.40
CA GLU A 638 30.80 40.55 3.55
C GLU A 638 31.47 41.05 2.26
N SER A 639 31.03 42.18 1.74
CA SER A 639 31.63 42.86 0.60
C SER A 639 33.08 43.28 0.88
N GLU A 640 33.38 43.78 2.08
CA GLU A 640 34.69 44.22 2.52
C GLU A 640 35.59 43.00 2.76
N GLN A 641 35.06 41.91 3.36
CA GLN A 641 35.80 40.66 3.54
C GLN A 641 36.20 40.05 2.16
N ARG A 642 35.27 40.08 1.19
CA ARG A 642 35.56 39.62 -0.18
C ARG A 642 36.59 40.50 -0.91
N ALA A 643 36.56 41.82 -0.68
CA ALA A 643 37.55 42.74 -1.21
C ALA A 643 38.94 42.46 -0.62
N TRP A 644 39.04 42.28 0.68
CA TRP A 644 40.24 41.88 1.37
C TRP A 644 40.81 40.55 0.84
N PHE A 645 39.97 39.51 0.66
CA PHE A 645 40.38 38.23 0.11
C PHE A 645 40.94 38.34 -1.32
N LYS A 646 40.34 39.20 -2.14
CA LYS A 646 40.87 39.50 -3.48
C LYS A 646 42.24 40.15 -3.41
N GLN A 647 42.46 41.07 -2.45
CA GLN A 647 43.78 41.71 -2.24
C GLN A 647 44.81 40.70 -1.77
N VAL A 648 44.46 39.78 -0.82
CA VAL A 648 45.31 38.69 -0.39
C VAL A 648 45.77 37.84 -1.59
N LYS A 649 44.82 37.43 -2.44
CA LYS A 649 45.17 36.65 -3.66
C LYS A 649 46.09 37.39 -4.60
N LYS A 650 45.96 38.72 -4.73
CA LYS A 650 46.77 39.56 -5.60
C LYS A 650 48.21 39.71 -5.05
N VAL A 651 48.34 39.95 -3.75
CA VAL A 651 49.64 40.10 -3.08
C VAL A 651 50.40 38.79 -3.02
N LEU A 652 49.71 37.64 -2.84
CA LEU A 652 50.35 36.31 -2.80
C LEU A 652 50.75 35.74 -4.16
N LYS A 653 50.32 36.36 -5.28
CA LYS A 653 50.61 35.85 -6.62
C LYS A 653 52.10 35.65 -6.92
N PRO A 654 53.01 36.57 -6.50
CA PRO A 654 54.44 36.39 -6.70
C PRO A 654 55.08 35.27 -5.86
N TYR A 655 54.47 34.88 -4.74
CA TYR A 655 54.97 33.90 -3.78
C TYR A 655 54.46 32.47 -4.03
N ARG A 656 53.55 32.30 -4.96
CA ARG A 656 53.12 30.97 -5.40
C ARG A 656 54.16 30.37 -6.32
N LYS A 657 54.97 29.45 -5.79
CA LYS A 657 55.76 28.54 -6.65
C LYS A 657 54.76 27.67 -7.40
N GLU A 658 54.92 27.56 -8.74
CA GLU A 658 54.17 26.64 -9.58
C GLU A 658 54.31 25.19 -9.15
#